data_6c0a7568f79cfe8c5ad1d7c6ea228f3c
#
_entry.id   6c0a7568f79cfe8c5ad1d7c6ea228f3c
#
_cell.length_a   1.000
_cell.length_b   1.000
_cell.length_c   1.000
_cell.angle_alpha   90.00
_cell.angle_beta   90.00
_cell.angle_gamma   90.00
#
_symmetry.space_group_name_H-M   'P 1'
#
loop_
_entity.id
_entity.type
_entity.pdbx_description
1 polymer ?
#
loop_
_entity_poly.entity_id
_entity_poly.type
_entity_poly.pdbx_seq_one_letter_code
_entity_poly.pdbx_strand_id
1 'polypeptide(L)'
;MRVEKRNGKLQDVSFDKITRRLKVLCSMSPACVNIDPIGIAQKVCAQIYDGVSTSTLDELAAQLCVSMVTEDPEYGTLASRIIISNNQKNTSPSFSETIDMLYNLVDEHGKKIQLIHDDVYKLVCDNKMKLNDVIKYDRDFNFDYFGFKTLEKAYLLRCRGVVVERIQHLLMRVSLGIHSTDLDKAIETYNLMSQKYFIHATPTLFHAGTSHPALLSCFLMGIEDSVVGIYKCLSDCAQISKFAGGIGVHVSNIRAKGSVIHSTNGRTDGIVPMLRVFNETARYINQSGKRLGSFAIYLEPWHADVEGFLDLKKNHGDENARARDLFYSMFIPDIFMEKVQKNEDWHMFCPSDCPKLASTYGDEFTKNYNEYVEAGMSRGVIPARKLWMKIINAQIETGIPYLVYKDAVNNKTNQQNVGMIKSSNLCTEILEYSDSKEYACCTLGSIGLPRFVEEPVLEPLTKDDILVYTLTDCSWCDRSKTLLSLLGYEWTEFLTEGDKKTTSCDDDGCEVVYEKRAVLDKLAEEHGLDRLTTYPQIFIKGKHIGGFKELRAHFSPTFNWEKLYEVSQVMTRNLNNVIDLNFYPVPETEYSNKRHRPLGIGVQGLADVYIKFRYPFDSPEAAELNKKIFAVIYYAAMEQSYKLSKIHGPYDTFEGSPISKGIFQYDMWGAEPVVDVSSDFKLDWDTLKRNVVEHGARNSLLLAPMPTASTSQILGNNECIEPYTSNIYARRTLSGDFIVVNRHLLKDLKNLDLWSAELKDFIILNKGSIQNIKTIPKLIKEIYKTSWDLSQKSLIDQAADRGVYVCQSQSLNLFQEDPSVKKLSSMHFYAWKKGLKTGMYYLRTRPATTAQQFTIDPELRKRFLEESLAEKDGVCESCSA
;
A
#
# COMPACT_ATOMS: atom_id res chain seq x y z
N MET A 1 8.23 -16.42 -45.39
CA MET A 1 8.24 -16.50 -43.90
C MET A 1 7.00 -17.26 -43.45
N ARG A 2 7.19 -18.20 -42.56
CA ARG A 2 6.11 -19.03 -41.99
C ARG A 2 6.04 -18.81 -40.50
N VAL A 3 4.84 -18.92 -39.89
CA VAL A 3 4.59 -18.88 -38.48
C VAL A 3 4.11 -20.23 -37.97
N GLU A 4 4.56 -20.61 -36.79
CA GLU A 4 4.11 -21.81 -36.15
C GLU A 4 2.81 -21.51 -35.36
N LYS A 5 1.76 -22.26 -35.67
CA LYS A 5 0.49 -22.19 -34.98
C LYS A 5 0.55 -22.94 -33.62
N ARG A 6 -0.36 -22.65 -32.70
CA ARG A 6 -0.47 -23.34 -31.39
C ARG A 6 -0.66 -24.85 -31.48
N ASN A 7 -1.09 -25.36 -32.64
CA ASN A 7 -1.20 -26.81 -32.94
C ASN A 7 0.05 -27.38 -33.64
N GLY A 8 1.17 -26.67 -33.67
CA GLY A 8 2.43 -27.07 -34.29
C GLY A 8 2.48 -26.95 -35.83
N LYS A 9 1.39 -26.56 -36.49
CA LYS A 9 1.37 -26.43 -37.98
C LYS A 9 2.03 -25.11 -38.42
N LEU A 10 2.87 -25.18 -39.41
CA LEU A 10 3.46 -24.03 -40.10
C LEU A 10 2.43 -23.44 -41.09
N GLN A 11 2.31 -22.10 -41.10
CA GLN A 11 1.49 -21.38 -42.05
C GLN A 11 2.21 -20.11 -42.54
N ASP A 12 1.96 -19.67 -43.78
CA ASP A 12 2.51 -18.41 -44.27
C ASP A 12 2.02 -17.21 -43.47
N VAL A 13 2.93 -16.24 -43.23
CA VAL A 13 2.61 -15.00 -42.55
C VAL A 13 1.55 -14.24 -43.35
N SER A 14 0.54 -13.74 -42.66
CA SER A 14 -0.49 -12.87 -43.23
C SER A 14 -0.64 -11.62 -42.39
N PHE A 15 -0.27 -10.47 -42.95
CA PHE A 15 -0.45 -9.15 -42.37
C PHE A 15 -1.93 -8.88 -41.99
N ASP A 16 -2.86 -9.25 -42.88
CA ASP A 16 -4.30 -9.05 -42.65
C ASP A 16 -4.82 -9.81 -41.41
N LYS A 17 -4.24 -10.99 -41.12
CA LYS A 17 -4.65 -11.75 -39.92
C LYS A 17 -4.19 -11.05 -38.63
N ILE A 18 -3.00 -10.48 -38.62
CA ILE A 18 -2.47 -9.70 -37.48
C ILE A 18 -3.32 -8.44 -37.31
N THR A 19 -3.53 -7.68 -38.37
CA THR A 19 -4.33 -6.45 -38.34
C THR A 19 -5.78 -6.72 -37.88
N ARG A 20 -6.42 -7.77 -38.42
CA ARG A 20 -7.80 -8.14 -38.05
C ARG A 20 -7.87 -8.49 -36.58
N ARG A 21 -6.89 -9.23 -36.04
CA ARG A 21 -6.82 -9.56 -34.61
C ARG A 21 -6.74 -8.33 -33.73
N LEU A 22 -5.87 -7.38 -34.07
CA LEU A 22 -5.74 -6.12 -33.33
C LEU A 22 -7.03 -5.30 -33.38
N LYS A 23 -7.66 -5.18 -34.55
CA LYS A 23 -8.95 -4.48 -34.73
C LYS A 23 -10.06 -5.09 -33.86
N VAL A 24 -10.16 -6.42 -33.80
CA VAL A 24 -11.13 -7.11 -32.92
C VAL A 24 -10.87 -6.80 -31.45
N LEU A 25 -9.61 -6.77 -31.00
CA LEU A 25 -9.29 -6.43 -29.62
C LEU A 25 -9.50 -4.94 -29.30
N CYS A 26 -9.31 -4.04 -30.27
CA CYS A 26 -9.65 -2.62 -30.13
C CYS A 26 -11.17 -2.39 -30.01
N SER A 27 -11.99 -3.17 -30.70
CA SER A 27 -13.47 -3.02 -30.70
C SER A 27 -14.16 -3.56 -29.43
N MET A 28 -13.42 -4.24 -28.53
CA MET A 28 -13.98 -4.66 -27.23
C MET A 28 -14.40 -3.44 -26.39
N SER A 29 -15.44 -3.58 -25.59
CA SER A 29 -15.91 -2.50 -24.68
C SER A 29 -14.98 -2.34 -23.44
N PRO A 30 -14.59 -1.09 -23.10
CA PRO A 30 -14.69 0.14 -23.90
C PRO A 30 -13.80 0.11 -25.15
N ALA A 31 -14.27 0.64 -26.28
CA ALA A 31 -13.48 0.60 -27.52
C ALA A 31 -12.24 1.50 -27.42
N CYS A 32 -11.13 1.03 -28.00
CA CYS A 32 -9.93 1.83 -28.18
C CYS A 32 -10.04 2.55 -29.53
N VAL A 33 -10.24 3.87 -29.51
CA VAL A 33 -10.52 4.69 -30.67
C VAL A 33 -9.33 5.49 -31.18
N ASN A 34 -8.36 5.78 -30.27
CA ASN A 34 -7.18 6.62 -30.57
C ASN A 34 -5.96 5.80 -31.03
N ILE A 35 -6.14 4.53 -31.34
CA ILE A 35 -5.05 3.61 -31.72
C ILE A 35 -5.03 3.35 -33.21
N ASP A 36 -3.83 3.24 -33.79
CA ASP A 36 -3.62 2.74 -35.17
C ASP A 36 -3.24 1.24 -35.16
N PRO A 37 -4.21 0.32 -35.32
CA PRO A 37 -3.93 -1.12 -35.39
C PRO A 37 -3.09 -1.53 -36.62
N ILE A 38 -3.08 -0.72 -37.67
CA ILE A 38 -2.33 -1.01 -38.91
C ILE A 38 -0.85 -0.72 -38.66
N GLY A 39 -0.52 0.44 -38.12
CA GLY A 39 0.85 0.80 -37.76
C GLY A 39 1.47 -0.18 -36.73
N ILE A 40 0.69 -0.66 -35.75
CA ILE A 40 1.16 -1.71 -34.83
C ILE A 40 1.44 -3.01 -35.59
N ALA A 41 0.54 -3.44 -36.50
CA ALA A 41 0.74 -4.66 -37.27
C ALA A 41 1.99 -4.56 -38.18
N GLN A 42 2.27 -3.41 -38.75
CA GLN A 42 3.49 -3.16 -39.54
C GLN A 42 4.76 -3.31 -38.71
N LYS A 43 4.79 -2.67 -37.51
CA LYS A 43 5.92 -2.76 -36.60
C LYS A 43 6.14 -4.19 -36.07
N VAL A 44 5.08 -4.94 -35.81
CA VAL A 44 5.16 -6.37 -35.44
C VAL A 44 5.72 -7.20 -36.61
N CYS A 45 5.21 -6.99 -37.83
CA CYS A 45 5.68 -7.71 -39.01
C CYS A 45 7.15 -7.47 -39.30
N ALA A 46 7.68 -6.27 -39.02
CA ALA A 46 9.10 -5.95 -39.18
C ALA A 46 10.03 -6.75 -38.25
N GLN A 47 9.51 -7.34 -37.19
CA GLN A 47 10.24 -8.13 -36.19
C GLN A 47 10.06 -9.65 -36.38
N ILE A 48 9.33 -10.10 -37.41
CA ILE A 48 9.05 -11.52 -37.64
C ILE A 48 10.27 -12.22 -38.24
N TYR A 49 10.61 -13.40 -37.70
CA TYR A 49 11.54 -14.34 -38.26
C TYR A 49 10.83 -15.65 -38.69
N ASP A 50 11.45 -16.45 -39.56
CA ASP A 50 10.84 -17.70 -40.03
C ASP A 50 10.69 -18.72 -38.89
N GLY A 51 9.49 -19.30 -38.77
CA GLY A 51 9.15 -20.25 -37.69
C GLY A 51 8.73 -19.62 -36.38
N VAL A 52 8.62 -18.28 -36.26
CA VAL A 52 8.14 -17.64 -35.02
C VAL A 52 6.76 -18.16 -34.62
N SER A 53 6.54 -18.45 -33.34
CA SER A 53 5.24 -18.91 -32.86
C SER A 53 4.20 -17.77 -32.85
N THR A 54 2.92 -18.10 -33.12
CA THR A 54 1.85 -17.10 -33.00
C THR A 54 1.62 -16.63 -31.57
N SER A 55 2.09 -17.37 -30.55
CA SER A 55 2.10 -16.93 -29.15
C SER A 55 3.17 -15.84 -28.95
N THR A 56 4.36 -16.02 -29.49
CA THR A 56 5.43 -15.02 -29.45
C THR A 56 5.04 -13.74 -30.20
N LEU A 57 4.29 -13.84 -31.30
CA LEU A 57 3.77 -12.66 -32.01
C LEU A 57 2.81 -11.85 -31.14
N ASP A 58 1.93 -12.52 -30.39
CA ASP A 58 1.05 -11.86 -29.43
C ASP A 58 1.87 -11.16 -28.32
N GLU A 59 2.94 -11.79 -27.81
CA GLU A 59 3.86 -11.17 -26.84
C GLU A 59 4.55 -9.92 -27.39
N LEU A 60 5.11 -9.99 -28.59
CA LEU A 60 5.75 -8.86 -29.28
C LEU A 60 4.77 -7.70 -29.49
N ALA A 61 3.55 -8.01 -29.95
CA ALA A 61 2.51 -6.99 -30.16
C ALA A 61 2.13 -6.31 -28.84
N ALA A 62 1.97 -7.07 -27.77
CA ALA A 62 1.66 -6.51 -26.45
C ALA A 62 2.79 -5.62 -25.91
N GLN A 63 4.05 -6.06 -26.03
CA GLN A 63 5.23 -5.27 -25.63
C GLN A 63 5.34 -3.96 -26.41
N LEU A 64 5.11 -4.00 -27.72
CA LEU A 64 5.09 -2.81 -28.55
C LEU A 64 4.00 -1.83 -28.09
N CYS A 65 2.78 -2.32 -27.83
CA CYS A 65 1.71 -1.47 -27.32
C CYS A 65 2.09 -0.86 -25.96
N VAL A 66 2.70 -1.62 -25.05
CA VAL A 66 3.15 -1.09 -23.74
C VAL A 66 4.18 0.03 -23.91
N SER A 67 5.10 -0.08 -24.86
CA SER A 67 6.09 0.99 -25.14
C SER A 67 5.45 2.28 -25.64
N MET A 68 4.23 2.21 -26.18
CA MET A 68 3.48 3.35 -26.70
C MET A 68 2.44 3.92 -25.71
N VAL A 69 2.37 3.42 -24.47
CA VAL A 69 1.43 3.93 -23.44
C VAL A 69 1.62 5.42 -23.15
N THR A 70 2.83 5.94 -23.37
CA THR A 70 3.11 7.37 -23.23
C THR A 70 2.53 8.22 -24.35
N GLU A 71 2.15 7.63 -25.47
CA GLU A 71 1.47 8.32 -26.58
C GLU A 71 -0.03 8.40 -26.29
N ASP A 72 -0.64 7.26 -25.91
CA ASP A 72 -2.04 7.17 -25.50
C ASP A 72 -2.27 6.02 -24.51
N PRO A 73 -3.05 6.24 -23.40
CA PRO A 73 -3.38 5.19 -22.43
C PRO A 73 -4.07 3.96 -23.02
N GLU A 74 -4.79 4.11 -24.13
CA GLU A 74 -5.47 3.02 -24.82
C GLU A 74 -4.51 1.94 -25.34
N TYR A 75 -3.25 2.28 -25.63
CA TYR A 75 -2.23 1.29 -25.96
C TYR A 75 -1.99 0.31 -24.80
N GLY A 76 -2.05 0.78 -23.56
CA GLY A 76 -2.00 -0.08 -22.37
C GLY A 76 -3.20 -1.03 -22.27
N THR A 77 -4.38 -0.54 -22.63
CA THR A 77 -5.61 -1.34 -22.71
C THR A 77 -5.49 -2.40 -23.80
N LEU A 78 -5.00 -2.05 -24.97
CA LEU A 78 -4.79 -3.00 -26.06
C LEU A 78 -3.72 -4.04 -25.69
N ALA A 79 -2.61 -3.62 -25.07
CA ALA A 79 -1.55 -4.52 -24.62
C ALA A 79 -2.08 -5.59 -23.65
N SER A 80 -2.90 -5.20 -22.67
CA SER A 80 -3.51 -6.14 -21.74
C SER A 80 -4.46 -7.11 -22.45
N ARG A 81 -5.28 -6.61 -23.38
CA ARG A 81 -6.19 -7.46 -24.16
C ARG A 81 -5.44 -8.49 -25.01
N ILE A 82 -4.33 -8.09 -25.64
CA ILE A 82 -3.52 -9.00 -26.44
C ILE A 82 -2.95 -10.13 -25.57
N ILE A 83 -2.29 -9.77 -24.45
CA ILE A 83 -1.61 -10.76 -23.61
C ILE A 83 -2.58 -11.68 -22.88
N ILE A 84 -3.71 -11.18 -22.40
CA ILE A 84 -4.76 -11.97 -21.78
C ILE A 84 -5.40 -12.91 -22.79
N SER A 85 -5.73 -12.42 -23.99
CA SER A 85 -6.23 -13.27 -25.06
C SER A 85 -5.21 -14.32 -25.50
N ASN A 86 -3.90 -14.03 -25.43
CA ASN A 86 -2.83 -14.99 -25.64
C ASN A 86 -2.87 -16.11 -24.58
N ASN A 87 -2.95 -15.78 -23.29
CA ASN A 87 -3.10 -16.73 -22.21
C ASN A 87 -4.34 -17.60 -22.38
N GLN A 88 -5.50 -16.99 -22.69
CA GLN A 88 -6.76 -17.74 -22.89
C GLN A 88 -6.70 -18.71 -24.07
N LYS A 89 -5.92 -18.41 -25.12
CA LYS A 89 -5.70 -19.32 -26.25
C LYS A 89 -4.71 -20.45 -25.96
N ASN A 90 -3.83 -20.26 -24.98
CA ASN A 90 -2.82 -21.24 -24.58
C ASN A 90 -3.28 -22.14 -23.44
N THR A 91 -4.46 -21.86 -22.84
CA THR A 91 -4.99 -22.56 -21.65
C THR A 91 -6.40 -23.10 -21.90
N SER A 92 -6.79 -24.15 -21.16
CA SER A 92 -8.15 -24.69 -21.23
C SER A 92 -9.21 -23.65 -20.84
N PRO A 93 -10.35 -23.57 -21.53
CA PRO A 93 -11.49 -22.78 -21.10
C PRO A 93 -12.27 -23.41 -19.95
N SER A 94 -11.95 -24.66 -19.55
CA SER A 94 -12.62 -25.41 -18.49
C SER A 94 -11.80 -25.38 -17.21
N PHE A 95 -12.35 -24.82 -16.15
CA PHE A 95 -11.73 -24.83 -14.82
C PHE A 95 -11.54 -26.26 -14.30
N SER A 96 -12.58 -27.09 -14.42
CA SER A 96 -12.53 -28.47 -13.94
C SER A 96 -11.47 -29.32 -14.66
N GLU A 97 -11.26 -29.12 -15.97
CA GLU A 97 -10.16 -29.76 -16.72
C GLU A 97 -8.79 -29.28 -16.27
N THR A 98 -8.65 -27.98 -15.99
CA THR A 98 -7.38 -27.43 -15.48
C THR A 98 -7.03 -28.02 -14.10
N ILE A 99 -8.02 -28.13 -13.21
CA ILE A 99 -7.82 -28.75 -11.88
C ILE A 99 -7.50 -30.25 -12.02
N ASP A 100 -8.16 -30.96 -12.91
CA ASP A 100 -7.88 -32.40 -13.19
C ASP A 100 -6.43 -32.59 -13.70
N MET A 101 -5.98 -31.75 -14.64
CA MET A 101 -4.61 -31.74 -15.13
C MET A 101 -3.59 -31.50 -14.02
N LEU A 102 -3.84 -30.53 -13.15
CA LEU A 102 -2.93 -30.17 -12.05
C LEU A 102 -2.93 -31.25 -10.93
N TYR A 103 -4.06 -31.90 -10.68
CA TYR A 103 -4.18 -32.97 -9.69
C TYR A 103 -3.47 -34.25 -10.14
N ASN A 104 -3.54 -34.59 -11.43
CA ASN A 104 -2.93 -35.80 -12.01
C ASN A 104 -1.52 -35.56 -12.55
N LEU A 105 -0.88 -34.41 -12.22
CA LEU A 105 0.45 -34.06 -12.68
C LEU A 105 1.50 -35.06 -12.17
N VAL A 106 2.38 -35.51 -13.07
CA VAL A 106 3.52 -36.38 -12.77
C VAL A 106 4.84 -35.70 -13.14
N ASP A 107 5.90 -35.99 -12.37
CA ASP A 107 7.26 -35.54 -12.65
C ASP A 107 7.89 -36.28 -13.85
N GLU A 108 9.16 -35.98 -14.14
CA GLU A 108 9.92 -36.58 -15.25
C GLU A 108 10.12 -38.10 -15.08
N HIS A 109 9.97 -38.63 -13.86
CA HIS A 109 10.10 -40.02 -13.51
C HIS A 109 8.74 -40.76 -13.39
N GLY A 110 7.63 -40.08 -13.72
CA GLY A 110 6.28 -40.64 -13.64
C GLY A 110 5.71 -40.68 -12.22
N LYS A 111 6.36 -40.06 -11.23
CA LYS A 111 5.84 -39.97 -9.86
C LYS A 111 4.82 -38.83 -9.78
N LYS A 112 3.67 -39.08 -9.14
CA LYS A 112 2.63 -38.07 -8.96
C LYS A 112 3.14 -36.89 -8.13
N ILE A 113 2.97 -35.70 -8.69
CA ILE A 113 3.17 -34.43 -7.99
C ILE A 113 1.80 -34.01 -7.47
N GLN A 114 1.55 -34.17 -6.19
CA GLN A 114 0.27 -33.80 -5.61
C GLN A 114 0.21 -32.27 -5.43
N LEU A 115 -0.23 -31.57 -6.48
CA LEU A 115 -0.25 -30.11 -6.47
C LEU A 115 -1.57 -29.54 -5.92
N ILE A 116 -2.70 -30.20 -6.19
CA ILE A 116 -4.04 -29.81 -5.72
C ILE A 116 -4.44 -30.68 -4.53
N HIS A 117 -5.10 -30.08 -3.52
CA HIS A 117 -5.61 -30.81 -2.36
C HIS A 117 -6.75 -31.75 -2.75
N ASP A 118 -6.80 -32.94 -2.13
CA ASP A 118 -7.77 -34.00 -2.44
C ASP A 118 -9.22 -33.49 -2.29
N ASP A 119 -9.53 -32.77 -1.21
CA ASP A 119 -10.88 -32.25 -0.96
C ASP A 119 -11.30 -31.21 -2.01
N VAL A 120 -10.39 -30.35 -2.45
CA VAL A 120 -10.66 -29.38 -3.51
C VAL A 120 -10.90 -30.09 -4.83
N TYR A 121 -10.08 -31.10 -5.15
CA TYR A 121 -10.30 -31.91 -6.36
C TYR A 121 -11.65 -32.59 -6.36
N LYS A 122 -12.02 -33.25 -5.25
CA LYS A 122 -13.31 -33.89 -5.09
C LYS A 122 -14.46 -32.90 -5.24
N LEU A 123 -14.38 -31.76 -4.54
CA LEU A 123 -15.39 -30.71 -4.63
C LEU A 123 -15.59 -30.20 -6.07
N VAL A 124 -14.49 -30.02 -6.81
CA VAL A 124 -14.56 -29.63 -8.24
C VAL A 124 -15.15 -30.72 -9.09
N CYS A 125 -14.83 -32.00 -8.84
CA CYS A 125 -15.41 -33.13 -9.58
C CYS A 125 -16.93 -33.26 -9.37
N ASP A 126 -17.38 -33.08 -8.12
CA ASP A 126 -18.81 -33.19 -7.76
C ASP A 126 -19.64 -32.00 -8.31
N ASN A 127 -19.00 -30.83 -8.56
CA ASN A 127 -19.69 -29.61 -8.97
C ASN A 127 -19.20 -29.02 -10.31
N LYS A 128 -18.68 -29.87 -11.23
CA LYS A 128 -18.05 -29.41 -12.50
C LYS A 128 -18.87 -28.41 -13.28
N MET A 129 -20.15 -28.70 -13.51
CA MET A 129 -21.02 -27.86 -14.32
C MET A 129 -21.24 -26.49 -13.66
N LYS A 130 -21.61 -26.49 -12.36
CA LYS A 130 -21.86 -25.23 -11.61
C LYS A 130 -20.61 -24.33 -11.60
N LEU A 131 -19.43 -24.90 -11.32
CA LEU A 131 -18.19 -24.13 -11.23
C LEU A 131 -17.73 -23.58 -12.59
N ASN A 132 -17.81 -24.37 -13.66
CA ASN A 132 -17.46 -23.89 -15.00
C ASN A 132 -18.41 -22.78 -15.48
N ASP A 133 -19.69 -22.80 -15.09
CA ASP A 133 -20.71 -21.85 -15.51
C ASP A 133 -20.62 -20.50 -14.76
N VAL A 134 -20.22 -20.56 -13.49
CA VAL A 134 -20.06 -19.38 -12.63
C VAL A 134 -18.85 -18.52 -13.06
N ILE A 135 -17.80 -19.13 -13.61
CA ILE A 135 -16.57 -18.43 -13.98
C ILE A 135 -16.82 -17.51 -15.19
N LYS A 136 -16.45 -16.22 -15.03
CA LYS A 136 -16.63 -15.17 -16.04
C LYS A 136 -15.28 -14.75 -16.61
N TYR A 137 -14.90 -15.34 -17.75
CA TYR A 137 -13.59 -15.10 -18.39
C TYR A 137 -13.43 -13.71 -19.02
N ASP A 138 -14.52 -13.01 -19.26
CA ASP A 138 -14.49 -11.57 -19.65
C ASP A 138 -13.85 -10.70 -18.56
N ARG A 139 -13.95 -11.09 -17.29
CA ARG A 139 -13.31 -10.39 -16.17
C ARG A 139 -11.77 -10.47 -16.18
N ASP A 140 -11.16 -11.38 -16.94
CA ASP A 140 -9.71 -11.38 -17.15
C ASP A 140 -9.26 -10.04 -17.75
N PHE A 141 -10.03 -9.44 -18.64
CA PHE A 141 -9.74 -8.16 -19.29
C PHE A 141 -9.83 -6.92 -18.37
N ASN A 142 -10.25 -7.10 -17.13
CA ASN A 142 -10.15 -6.05 -16.10
C ASN A 142 -8.73 -5.87 -15.55
N PHE A 143 -7.83 -6.83 -15.79
CA PHE A 143 -6.44 -6.75 -15.35
C PHE A 143 -5.59 -6.07 -16.43
N ASP A 144 -4.69 -5.19 -15.99
CA ASP A 144 -3.77 -4.53 -16.91
C ASP A 144 -2.58 -5.43 -17.28
N TYR A 145 -1.76 -4.97 -18.22
CA TYR A 145 -0.61 -5.72 -18.71
C TYR A 145 0.36 -6.10 -17.58
N PHE A 146 0.68 -5.17 -16.69
CA PHE A 146 1.64 -5.42 -15.62
C PHE A 146 1.06 -6.31 -14.52
N GLY A 147 -0.22 -6.16 -14.22
CA GLY A 147 -0.95 -7.05 -13.31
C GLY A 147 -0.96 -8.48 -13.82
N PHE A 148 -1.28 -8.66 -15.11
CA PHE A 148 -1.22 -9.98 -15.74
C PHE A 148 0.20 -10.56 -15.73
N LYS A 149 1.22 -9.80 -16.13
CA LYS A 149 2.63 -10.26 -16.13
C LYS A 149 3.12 -10.62 -14.72
N THR A 150 2.65 -9.92 -13.69
CA THR A 150 2.93 -10.26 -12.30
C THR A 150 2.31 -11.61 -11.93
N LEU A 151 1.05 -11.84 -12.30
CA LEU A 151 0.36 -13.12 -12.10
C LEU A 151 1.02 -14.26 -12.89
N GLU A 152 1.31 -14.05 -14.16
CA GLU A 152 1.94 -15.04 -15.04
C GLU A 152 3.32 -15.48 -14.54
N LYS A 153 4.12 -14.52 -14.05
CA LYS A 153 5.49 -14.77 -13.58
C LYS A 153 5.53 -15.66 -12.34
N ALA A 154 4.64 -15.44 -11.36
CA ALA A 154 4.79 -16.02 -10.04
C ALA A 154 3.57 -16.74 -9.46
N TYR A 155 2.34 -16.43 -9.91
CA TYR A 155 1.12 -16.86 -9.23
C TYR A 155 0.35 -17.95 -9.96
N LEU A 156 0.28 -17.89 -11.30
CA LEU A 156 -0.43 -18.90 -12.09
C LEU A 156 0.32 -20.23 -12.05
N LEU A 157 -0.40 -21.31 -11.76
CA LEU A 157 0.16 -22.65 -11.68
C LEU A 157 0.62 -23.14 -13.04
N ARG A 158 1.67 -23.95 -13.02
CA ARG A 158 2.36 -24.45 -14.22
C ARG A 158 2.39 -25.96 -14.24
N CYS A 159 2.28 -26.50 -15.46
CA CYS A 159 2.56 -27.89 -15.74
C CYS A 159 3.87 -27.96 -16.56
N ARG A 160 4.91 -28.62 -16.04
CA ARG A 160 6.23 -28.73 -16.69
C ARG A 160 6.76 -27.39 -17.22
N GLY A 161 6.68 -26.35 -16.40
CA GLY A 161 7.16 -25.01 -16.73
C GLY A 161 6.19 -24.14 -17.56
N VAL A 162 5.12 -24.70 -18.13
CA VAL A 162 4.12 -23.97 -18.91
C VAL A 162 2.95 -23.57 -18.03
N VAL A 163 2.49 -22.32 -18.14
CA VAL A 163 1.31 -21.80 -17.45
C VAL A 163 0.06 -22.49 -17.96
N VAL A 164 -0.74 -23.05 -17.07
CA VAL A 164 -2.01 -23.73 -17.39
C VAL A 164 -3.24 -23.06 -16.78
N GLU A 165 -3.05 -22.24 -15.74
CA GLU A 165 -4.14 -21.47 -15.13
C GLU A 165 -4.42 -20.19 -15.91
N ARG A 166 -5.71 -19.79 -15.95
CA ARG A 166 -6.17 -18.43 -16.25
C ARG A 166 -6.26 -17.63 -14.95
N ILE A 167 -6.41 -16.31 -15.04
CA ILE A 167 -6.65 -15.47 -13.85
C ILE A 167 -7.86 -15.96 -13.06
N GLN A 168 -8.97 -16.21 -13.74
CA GLN A 168 -10.19 -16.66 -13.09
C GLN A 168 -10.05 -18.06 -12.46
N HIS A 169 -9.23 -18.94 -13.02
CA HIS A 169 -8.92 -20.25 -12.42
C HIS A 169 -8.18 -20.09 -11.10
N LEU A 170 -7.15 -19.22 -11.04
CA LEU A 170 -6.44 -18.86 -9.80
C LEU A 170 -7.43 -18.39 -8.74
N LEU A 171 -8.28 -17.41 -9.08
CA LEU A 171 -9.21 -16.80 -8.12
C LEU A 171 -10.24 -17.79 -7.60
N MET A 172 -10.76 -18.68 -8.47
CA MET A 172 -11.68 -19.73 -8.05
C MET A 172 -10.98 -20.80 -7.20
N ARG A 173 -9.77 -21.23 -7.57
CA ARG A 173 -8.98 -22.18 -6.77
C ARG A 173 -8.72 -21.65 -5.36
N VAL A 174 -8.32 -20.37 -5.25
CA VAL A 174 -8.10 -19.70 -3.96
C VAL A 174 -9.39 -19.66 -3.15
N SER A 175 -10.51 -19.29 -3.75
CA SER A 175 -11.81 -19.24 -3.08
C SER A 175 -12.26 -20.61 -2.55
N LEU A 176 -12.12 -21.67 -3.34
CA LEU A 176 -12.43 -23.04 -2.92
C LEU A 176 -11.46 -23.51 -1.80
N GLY A 177 -10.18 -23.12 -1.89
CA GLY A 177 -9.18 -23.44 -0.87
C GLY A 177 -9.42 -22.73 0.48
N ILE A 178 -10.17 -21.62 0.50
CA ILE A 178 -10.51 -20.87 1.74
C ILE A 178 -11.83 -21.35 2.34
N HIS A 179 -12.80 -21.78 1.53
CA HIS A 179 -14.14 -22.13 1.99
C HIS A 179 -14.42 -23.63 2.05
N SER A 180 -13.50 -24.44 1.53
CA SER A 180 -13.63 -25.91 1.55
C SER A 180 -15.00 -26.36 0.99
N THR A 181 -15.91 -26.85 1.83
CA THR A 181 -17.22 -27.40 1.41
C THR A 181 -18.30 -26.34 1.20
N ASP A 182 -18.12 -25.10 1.64
CA ASP A 182 -19.13 -24.03 1.47
C ASP A 182 -18.99 -23.35 0.10
N LEU A 183 -19.63 -23.98 -0.89
CA LEU A 183 -19.53 -23.56 -2.29
C LEU A 183 -20.11 -22.15 -2.54
N ASP A 184 -21.16 -21.76 -1.82
CA ASP A 184 -21.80 -20.45 -2.04
C ASP A 184 -20.92 -19.32 -1.53
N LYS A 185 -20.25 -19.47 -0.39
CA LYS A 185 -19.24 -18.52 0.09
C LYS A 185 -17.97 -18.52 -0.76
N ALA A 186 -17.58 -19.66 -1.32
CA ALA A 186 -16.49 -19.70 -2.29
C ALA A 186 -16.83 -18.89 -3.55
N ILE A 187 -18.05 -19.02 -4.08
CA ILE A 187 -18.52 -18.25 -5.24
C ILE A 187 -18.63 -16.75 -4.91
N GLU A 188 -19.10 -16.38 -3.72
CA GLU A 188 -19.13 -14.98 -3.26
C GLU A 188 -17.73 -14.39 -3.22
N THR A 189 -16.77 -15.08 -2.60
CA THR A 189 -15.36 -14.69 -2.53
C THR A 189 -14.75 -14.55 -3.92
N TYR A 190 -14.95 -15.53 -4.80
CA TYR A 190 -14.53 -15.45 -6.19
C TYR A 190 -15.07 -14.22 -6.91
N ASN A 191 -16.37 -13.96 -6.78
CA ASN A 191 -17.00 -12.81 -7.43
C ASN A 191 -16.40 -11.48 -6.98
N LEU A 192 -16.16 -11.31 -5.69
CA LEU A 192 -15.57 -10.06 -5.17
C LEU A 192 -14.09 -9.90 -5.57
N MET A 193 -13.28 -10.96 -5.50
CA MET A 193 -11.89 -10.91 -5.96
C MET A 193 -11.79 -10.66 -7.46
N SER A 194 -12.60 -11.36 -8.28
CA SER A 194 -12.58 -11.20 -9.74
C SER A 194 -13.04 -9.83 -10.22
N GLN A 195 -13.82 -9.11 -9.41
CA GLN A 195 -14.21 -7.73 -9.61
C GLN A 195 -13.25 -6.71 -8.95
N LYS A 196 -12.16 -7.18 -8.33
CA LYS A 196 -11.10 -6.37 -7.73
C LYS A 196 -11.50 -5.59 -6.47
N TYR A 197 -12.51 -6.02 -5.75
CA TYR A 197 -12.87 -5.40 -4.48
C TYR A 197 -11.83 -5.65 -3.38
N PHE A 198 -11.22 -6.83 -3.39
CA PHE A 198 -10.11 -7.18 -2.50
C PHE A 198 -9.23 -8.28 -3.10
N ILE A 199 -8.09 -8.52 -2.47
CA ILE A 199 -7.20 -9.62 -2.81
C ILE A 199 -6.51 -10.13 -1.54
N HIS A 200 -6.29 -11.44 -1.47
CA HIS A 200 -5.50 -12.05 -0.40
C HIS A 200 -3.99 -11.82 -0.59
N ALA A 201 -3.23 -11.99 0.48
CA ALA A 201 -1.79 -11.90 0.43
C ALA A 201 -1.14 -12.97 -0.45
N THR A 202 0.09 -12.70 -0.88
CA THR A 202 0.85 -13.56 -1.80
C THR A 202 0.89 -15.03 -1.39
N PRO A 203 1.17 -15.45 -0.14
CA PRO A 203 1.16 -16.86 0.23
C PRO A 203 -0.20 -17.52 0.05
N THR A 204 -1.28 -16.82 0.40
CA THR A 204 -2.64 -17.34 0.19
C THR A 204 -2.93 -17.56 -1.30
N LEU A 205 -2.55 -16.61 -2.16
CA LEU A 205 -2.72 -16.75 -3.61
C LEU A 205 -1.90 -17.90 -4.19
N PHE A 206 -0.69 -18.14 -3.67
CA PHE A 206 0.16 -19.24 -4.12
C PHE A 206 -0.39 -20.61 -3.73
N HIS A 207 -0.82 -20.76 -2.47
CA HIS A 207 -0.97 -22.07 -1.87
C HIS A 207 -2.42 -22.45 -1.52
N ALA A 208 -3.39 -21.52 -1.55
CA ALA A 208 -4.78 -21.91 -1.28
C ALA A 208 -5.30 -22.88 -2.36
N GLY A 209 -5.90 -23.96 -1.89
CA GLY A 209 -6.38 -25.08 -2.74
C GLY A 209 -5.29 -26.06 -3.17
N THR A 210 -4.02 -25.85 -2.77
CA THR A 210 -2.94 -26.81 -3.02
C THR A 210 -2.77 -27.77 -1.85
N SER A 211 -2.00 -28.84 -2.06
CA SER A 211 -1.76 -29.89 -1.06
C SER A 211 -0.99 -29.44 0.18
N HIS A 212 -0.30 -28.31 0.11
CA HIS A 212 0.45 -27.72 1.23
C HIS A 212 0.03 -26.26 1.38
N PRO A 213 -1.10 -25.96 2.02
CA PRO A 213 -1.67 -24.62 2.09
C PRO A 213 -0.96 -23.76 3.15
N ALA A 214 0.31 -23.37 2.92
CA ALA A 214 1.02 -22.40 3.72
C ALA A 214 0.52 -20.97 3.37
N LEU A 215 -0.48 -20.51 4.10
CA LEU A 215 -1.28 -19.32 3.73
C LEU A 215 -0.86 -18.05 4.47
N LEU A 216 0.02 -18.17 5.49
CA LEU A 216 0.44 -17.06 6.35
C LEU A 216 1.65 -16.33 5.78
N SER A 217 1.68 -15.02 6.00
CA SER A 217 2.71 -14.14 5.45
C SER A 217 3.75 -13.67 6.46
N CYS A 218 3.34 -13.43 7.69
CA CYS A 218 4.09 -12.70 8.71
C CYS A 218 4.22 -13.51 9.98
N PHE A 219 5.44 -13.54 10.53
CA PHE A 219 5.78 -14.30 11.73
C PHE A 219 6.60 -13.44 12.67
N LEU A 220 6.30 -13.51 13.97
CA LEU A 220 7.02 -12.85 15.05
C LEU A 220 7.52 -13.91 16.01
N MET A 221 8.81 -13.86 16.30
CA MET A 221 9.48 -14.92 17.07
C MET A 221 10.26 -14.35 18.25
N GLY A 222 10.16 -15.05 19.38
CA GLY A 222 11.03 -14.86 20.52
C GLY A 222 12.23 -15.81 20.48
N ILE A 223 13.28 -15.44 21.16
CA ILE A 223 14.53 -16.21 21.27
C ILE A 223 14.91 -16.35 22.73
N GLU A 224 15.37 -17.54 23.16
CA GLU A 224 15.92 -17.75 24.50
C GLU A 224 17.42 -17.49 24.53
N ASP A 225 17.90 -16.92 25.64
CA ASP A 225 19.31 -16.64 25.88
C ASP A 225 20.10 -17.91 26.24
N SER A 226 20.11 -18.86 25.31
CA SER A 226 20.89 -20.11 25.41
C SER A 226 21.28 -20.59 24.00
N VAL A 227 22.35 -21.34 23.87
CA VAL A 227 22.78 -21.93 22.59
C VAL A 227 21.64 -22.75 21.98
N VAL A 228 20.96 -23.57 22.78
CA VAL A 228 19.83 -24.39 22.30
C VAL A 228 18.69 -23.51 21.81
N GLY A 229 18.31 -22.46 22.57
CA GLY A 229 17.23 -21.54 22.20
C GLY A 229 17.56 -20.72 20.96
N ILE A 230 18.82 -20.24 20.84
CA ILE A 230 19.28 -19.49 19.65
C ILE A 230 19.21 -20.35 18.39
N TYR A 231 19.75 -21.57 18.42
CA TYR A 231 19.73 -22.47 17.27
C TYR A 231 18.34 -23.05 16.97
N LYS A 232 17.48 -23.24 17.99
CA LYS A 232 16.07 -23.57 17.75
C LYS A 232 15.39 -22.46 16.96
N CYS A 233 15.48 -21.21 17.44
CA CYS A 233 14.90 -20.05 16.74
C CYS A 233 15.45 -19.96 15.30
N LEU A 234 16.74 -20.14 15.09
CA LEU A 234 17.37 -20.15 13.76
C LEU A 234 16.81 -21.25 12.85
N SER A 235 16.65 -22.47 13.37
CA SER A 235 16.07 -23.60 12.66
C SER A 235 14.60 -23.31 12.27
N ASP A 236 13.83 -22.76 13.19
CA ASP A 236 12.45 -22.42 12.97
C ASP A 236 12.32 -21.27 11.94
N CYS A 237 13.21 -20.28 11.98
CA CYS A 237 13.32 -19.25 10.94
C CYS A 237 13.54 -19.87 9.54
N ALA A 238 14.41 -20.87 9.45
CA ALA A 238 14.66 -21.58 8.20
C ALA A 238 13.42 -22.34 7.70
N GLN A 239 12.69 -23.00 8.59
CA GLN A 239 11.46 -23.73 8.28
C GLN A 239 10.36 -22.78 7.79
N ILE A 240 10.15 -21.65 8.46
CA ILE A 240 9.17 -20.62 8.08
C ILE A 240 9.55 -19.98 6.74
N SER A 241 10.83 -19.61 6.58
CA SER A 241 11.33 -18.98 5.35
C SER A 241 11.18 -19.88 4.12
N LYS A 242 11.28 -21.20 4.27
CA LYS A 242 11.03 -22.19 3.21
C LYS A 242 9.65 -22.02 2.58
N PHE A 243 8.64 -21.55 3.34
CA PHE A 243 7.27 -21.35 2.89
C PHE A 243 6.90 -19.87 2.65
N ALA A 244 7.86 -18.99 2.36
CA ALA A 244 7.67 -17.58 2.06
C ALA A 244 7.29 -16.67 3.24
N GLY A 245 7.39 -17.13 4.47
CA GLY A 245 7.14 -16.31 5.64
C GLY A 245 8.18 -15.20 5.81
N GLY A 246 7.74 -13.96 5.99
CA GLY A 246 8.56 -12.85 6.46
C GLY A 246 8.64 -12.88 7.99
N ILE A 247 9.83 -12.71 8.57
CA ILE A 247 10.07 -12.98 9.99
C ILE A 247 10.55 -11.73 10.71
N GLY A 248 9.98 -11.43 11.90
CA GLY A 248 10.52 -10.51 12.87
C GLY A 248 11.02 -11.27 14.11
N VAL A 249 12.24 -10.99 14.56
CA VAL A 249 12.84 -11.63 15.76
C VAL A 249 13.27 -10.54 16.74
N HIS A 250 12.81 -10.62 17.99
CA HIS A 250 13.32 -9.73 19.04
C HIS A 250 14.50 -10.36 19.76
N VAL A 251 15.59 -9.60 19.92
CA VAL A 251 16.83 -10.08 20.51
C VAL A 251 17.26 -9.30 21.76
N SER A 252 16.40 -8.43 22.28
CA SER A 252 16.72 -7.57 23.43
C SER A 252 16.95 -8.35 24.74
N ASN A 253 16.59 -9.62 24.80
CA ASN A 253 16.80 -10.52 25.94
C ASN A 253 18.10 -11.35 25.85
N ILE A 254 18.83 -11.27 24.74
CA ILE A 254 20.11 -11.98 24.57
C ILE A 254 21.23 -11.23 25.29
N ARG A 255 22.01 -11.91 26.08
CA ARG A 255 23.11 -11.30 26.86
C ARG A 255 24.11 -10.58 25.97
N ALA A 256 24.56 -9.42 26.44
CA ALA A 256 25.48 -8.56 25.73
C ALA A 256 26.93 -9.11 25.74
N LYS A 257 27.75 -8.62 24.81
CA LYS A 257 29.17 -8.92 24.72
C LYS A 257 29.88 -8.78 26.04
N GLY A 258 30.78 -9.73 26.35
CA GLY A 258 31.57 -9.77 27.59
C GLY A 258 30.85 -10.35 28.81
N SER A 259 29.58 -10.77 28.69
CA SER A 259 28.84 -11.43 29.77
C SER A 259 29.39 -12.85 30.02
N VAL A 260 29.37 -13.25 31.30
CA VAL A 260 29.90 -14.55 31.72
C VAL A 260 29.01 -15.70 31.25
N ILE A 261 29.65 -16.75 30.74
CA ILE A 261 29.01 -18.03 30.42
C ILE A 261 29.37 -18.99 31.57
N HIS A 262 28.43 -19.17 32.49
CA HIS A 262 28.68 -19.93 33.73
C HIS A 262 29.14 -21.38 33.48
N SER A 263 28.63 -22.03 32.43
CA SER A 263 28.94 -23.43 32.12
C SER A 263 30.38 -23.65 31.62
N THR A 264 31.04 -22.64 31.07
CA THR A 264 32.39 -22.73 30.46
C THR A 264 33.40 -21.81 31.13
N ASN A 265 32.97 -20.96 32.06
CA ASN A 265 33.73 -19.86 32.64
C ASN A 265 34.33 -18.90 31.59
N GLY A 266 33.72 -18.86 30.39
CA GLY A 266 34.06 -17.96 29.29
C GLY A 266 33.22 -16.72 29.26
N ARG A 267 33.38 -15.91 28.21
CA ARG A 267 32.60 -14.72 27.95
C ARG A 267 31.97 -14.79 26.56
N THR A 268 30.77 -14.30 26.41
CA THR A 268 30.05 -14.22 25.10
C THR A 268 30.59 -13.07 24.25
N ASP A 269 30.54 -13.24 22.93
CA ASP A 269 30.82 -12.18 21.95
C ASP A 269 29.59 -11.31 21.61
N GLY A 270 28.44 -11.57 22.27
CA GLY A 270 27.21 -10.80 22.13
C GLY A 270 26.39 -11.11 20.88
N ILE A 271 25.52 -10.17 20.50
CA ILE A 271 24.54 -10.40 19.43
C ILE A 271 25.11 -10.28 18.02
N VAL A 272 26.21 -9.55 17.79
CA VAL A 272 26.75 -9.30 16.45
C VAL A 272 27.18 -10.58 15.73
N PRO A 273 28.00 -11.46 16.31
CA PRO A 273 28.36 -12.74 15.67
C PRO A 273 27.16 -13.68 15.51
N MET A 274 26.22 -13.68 16.47
CA MET A 274 24.98 -14.44 16.38
C MET A 274 24.19 -14.04 15.13
N LEU A 275 23.99 -12.73 14.90
CA LEU A 275 23.22 -12.21 13.77
C LEU A 275 23.86 -12.50 12.42
N ARG A 276 25.18 -12.69 12.34
CA ARG A 276 25.83 -13.17 11.12
C ARG A 276 25.37 -14.57 10.72
N VAL A 277 25.15 -15.46 11.68
CA VAL A 277 24.62 -16.80 11.39
C VAL A 277 23.20 -16.71 10.84
N PHE A 278 22.36 -15.83 11.40
CA PHE A 278 21.03 -15.54 10.86
C PHE A 278 21.08 -14.96 9.45
N ASN A 279 22.06 -14.09 9.16
CA ASN A 279 22.27 -13.52 7.83
C ASN A 279 22.55 -14.60 6.78
N GLU A 280 23.49 -15.51 7.06
CA GLU A 280 23.84 -16.58 6.13
C GLU A 280 22.67 -17.57 5.95
N THR A 281 21.89 -17.81 7.00
CA THR A 281 20.68 -18.64 6.91
C THR A 281 19.63 -18.00 6.02
N ALA A 282 19.39 -16.68 6.14
CA ALA A 282 18.46 -15.95 5.28
C ALA A 282 18.87 -16.00 3.80
N ARG A 283 20.16 -15.93 3.52
CA ARG A 283 20.71 -16.07 2.15
C ARG A 283 20.57 -17.49 1.59
N TYR A 284 20.78 -18.50 2.42
CA TYR A 284 20.74 -19.91 2.01
C TYR A 284 19.31 -20.38 1.75
N ILE A 285 18.37 -20.08 2.65
CA ILE A 285 16.98 -20.50 2.53
C ILE A 285 16.24 -19.55 1.63
N ASN A 286 16.24 -19.82 0.34
CA ASN A 286 15.44 -19.14 -0.65
C ASN A 286 14.38 -20.09 -1.22
N GLN A 287 13.23 -19.55 -1.63
CA GLN A 287 12.11 -20.31 -2.15
C GLN A 287 12.29 -20.62 -3.63
N SER A 288 13.25 -21.44 -4.01
CA SER A 288 13.49 -21.82 -5.41
C SER A 288 13.60 -20.60 -6.35
N GLY A 289 14.21 -19.50 -5.87
CA GLY A 289 14.37 -18.24 -6.60
C GLY A 289 13.11 -17.34 -6.68
N LYS A 290 12.00 -17.73 -6.05
CA LYS A 290 10.78 -16.90 -6.05
C LYS A 290 10.86 -15.72 -5.06
N ARG A 291 11.43 -15.94 -3.88
CA ARG A 291 11.62 -14.92 -2.84
C ARG A 291 12.81 -15.26 -1.96
N LEU A 292 13.69 -14.29 -1.68
CA LEU A 292 14.78 -14.47 -0.72
C LEU A 292 14.22 -14.51 0.71
N GLY A 293 14.84 -15.27 1.61
CA GLY A 293 14.57 -15.25 3.03
C GLY A 293 14.80 -13.84 3.58
N SER A 294 13.88 -13.35 4.41
CA SER A 294 13.92 -11.98 4.92
C SER A 294 13.59 -11.95 6.40
N PHE A 295 14.58 -11.55 7.23
CA PHE A 295 14.46 -11.48 8.68
C PHE A 295 14.66 -10.03 9.13
N ALA A 296 13.74 -9.51 9.94
CA ALA A 296 13.88 -8.24 10.64
C ALA A 296 14.23 -8.49 12.11
N ILE A 297 15.29 -7.86 12.58
CA ILE A 297 15.81 -8.00 13.93
C ILE A 297 15.45 -6.75 14.74
N TYR A 298 14.80 -6.97 15.86
CA TYR A 298 14.32 -5.93 16.76
C TYR A 298 15.20 -5.84 18.01
N LEU A 299 15.73 -4.65 18.28
CA LEU A 299 16.53 -4.36 19.47
C LEU A 299 16.04 -3.08 20.16
N GLU A 300 16.05 -3.08 21.48
CA GLU A 300 15.80 -1.88 22.29
C GLU A 300 17.11 -1.07 22.51
N PRO A 301 17.05 0.26 22.60
CA PRO A 301 18.25 1.12 22.69
C PRO A 301 19.04 0.99 24.00
N TRP A 302 18.45 0.40 25.04
CA TRP A 302 19.14 0.16 26.31
C TRP A 302 20.08 -1.04 26.30
N HIS A 303 20.07 -1.87 25.28
CA HIS A 303 20.95 -3.03 25.17
C HIS A 303 22.40 -2.60 24.95
N ALA A 304 23.35 -3.21 25.68
CA ALA A 304 24.76 -2.78 25.63
C ALA A 304 25.43 -2.96 24.26
N ASP A 305 24.93 -3.85 23.41
CA ASP A 305 25.46 -4.06 22.04
C ASP A 305 24.80 -3.16 20.99
N VAL A 306 23.99 -2.16 21.37
CA VAL A 306 23.21 -1.34 20.41
C VAL A 306 24.09 -0.61 19.39
N GLU A 307 25.29 -0.16 19.76
CA GLU A 307 26.17 0.53 18.81
C GLU A 307 26.66 -0.43 17.72
N GLY A 308 27.07 -1.65 18.09
CA GLY A 308 27.45 -2.69 17.14
C GLY A 308 26.30 -3.15 16.25
N PHE A 309 25.08 -3.19 16.81
CA PHE A 309 23.86 -3.48 16.06
C PHE A 309 23.58 -2.45 14.97
N LEU A 310 23.73 -1.16 15.25
CA LEU A 310 23.55 -0.08 14.28
C LEU A 310 24.56 -0.11 13.12
N ASP A 311 25.71 -0.75 13.35
CA ASP A 311 26.77 -0.85 12.34
C ASP A 311 26.63 -2.06 11.41
N LEU A 312 25.72 -3.02 11.71
CA LEU A 312 25.59 -4.28 10.97
C LEU A 312 25.30 -4.13 9.48
N LYS A 313 24.58 -3.07 9.08
CA LYS A 313 24.20 -2.82 7.68
C LYS A 313 25.10 -1.84 6.93
N LYS A 314 26.08 -1.24 7.57
CA LYS A 314 26.99 -0.28 6.94
C LYS A 314 27.74 -0.89 5.76
N ASN A 315 27.95 -0.08 4.70
CA ASN A 315 28.64 -0.51 3.48
C ASN A 315 30.15 -0.53 3.59
N HIS A 316 30.72 -0.07 4.71
CA HIS A 316 32.16 0.04 4.96
C HIS A 316 32.53 -0.53 6.34
N GLY A 317 33.81 -0.75 6.58
CA GLY A 317 34.34 -1.26 7.84
C GLY A 317 34.61 -2.78 7.82
N ASP A 318 34.82 -3.35 9.01
CA ASP A 318 35.14 -4.79 9.14
C ASP A 318 33.97 -5.69 8.74
N GLU A 319 34.15 -6.50 7.71
CA GLU A 319 33.14 -7.45 7.20
C GLU A 319 32.70 -8.48 8.26
N ASN A 320 33.56 -8.80 9.21
CA ASN A 320 33.22 -9.70 10.32
C ASN A 320 32.19 -9.07 11.28
N ALA A 321 32.01 -7.77 11.23
CA ALA A 321 31.00 -7.05 12.01
C ALA A 321 29.78 -6.62 11.15
N ARG A 322 29.53 -7.29 10.02
CA ARG A 322 28.42 -6.97 9.10
C ARG A 322 27.47 -8.15 8.91
N ALA A 323 26.19 -7.83 8.75
CA ALA A 323 25.11 -8.76 8.40
C ALA A 323 24.06 -8.00 7.56
N ARG A 324 24.41 -7.71 6.29
CA ARG A 324 23.73 -6.75 5.43
C ARG A 324 22.41 -7.23 4.85
N ASP A 325 22.18 -8.54 4.79
CA ASP A 325 20.96 -9.10 4.21
C ASP A 325 19.78 -9.13 5.22
N LEU A 326 20.08 -8.90 6.50
CA LEU A 326 19.07 -8.71 7.52
C LEU A 326 18.50 -7.28 7.51
N PHE A 327 17.29 -7.13 8.04
CA PHE A 327 16.67 -5.84 8.31
C PHE A 327 16.74 -5.55 9.82
N TYR A 328 16.80 -4.28 10.19
CA TYR A 328 17.01 -3.86 11.56
C TYR A 328 15.94 -2.88 12.00
N SER A 329 15.51 -3.00 13.25
CA SER A 329 14.51 -2.13 13.86
C SER A 329 14.92 -1.74 15.27
N MET A 330 14.65 -0.48 15.62
CA MET A 330 14.73 -0.01 17.00
C MET A 330 13.34 -0.03 17.61
N PHE A 331 13.20 -0.74 18.75
CA PHE A 331 11.99 -0.79 19.56
C PHE A 331 12.18 0.16 20.74
N ILE A 332 11.63 1.39 20.63
CA ILE A 332 12.04 2.55 21.42
C ILE A 332 11.07 2.81 22.56
N PRO A 333 11.52 2.78 23.84
CA PRO A 333 10.72 3.19 24.98
C PRO A 333 10.65 4.73 25.08
N ASP A 334 9.55 5.24 25.63
CA ASP A 334 9.27 6.68 25.74
C ASP A 334 10.34 7.43 26.55
N ILE A 335 10.85 6.84 27.62
CA ILE A 335 11.94 7.43 28.43
C ILE A 335 13.19 7.72 27.59
N PHE A 336 13.50 6.92 26.56
CA PHE A 336 14.63 7.23 25.67
C PHE A 336 14.37 8.50 24.88
N MET A 337 13.18 8.66 24.30
CA MET A 337 12.80 9.88 23.58
C MET A 337 12.84 11.11 24.49
N GLU A 338 12.36 10.99 25.72
CA GLU A 338 12.41 12.07 26.72
C GLU A 338 13.84 12.46 27.06
N LYS A 339 14.72 11.48 27.30
CA LYS A 339 16.15 11.74 27.60
C LYS A 339 16.88 12.38 26.41
N VAL A 340 16.54 11.98 25.18
CA VAL A 340 17.04 12.66 23.97
C VAL A 340 16.58 14.12 23.94
N GLN A 341 15.32 14.41 24.26
CA GLN A 341 14.77 15.76 24.28
C GLN A 341 15.46 16.61 25.34
N LYS A 342 15.66 16.08 26.55
CA LYS A 342 16.30 16.76 27.69
C LYS A 342 17.83 16.79 27.59
N ASN A 343 18.43 16.04 26.66
CA ASN A 343 19.88 15.88 26.52
C ASN A 343 20.56 15.27 27.75
N GLU A 344 19.92 14.24 28.31
CA GLU A 344 20.42 13.50 29.48
C GLU A 344 21.29 12.30 29.03
N ASP A 345 21.97 11.68 30.01
CA ASP A 345 22.73 10.48 29.77
C ASP A 345 21.80 9.25 29.61
N TRP A 346 22.20 8.37 28.70
CA TRP A 346 21.56 7.10 28.45
C TRP A 346 22.45 5.95 28.91
N HIS A 347 21.94 5.14 29.81
CA HIS A 347 22.62 3.98 30.35
C HIS A 347 22.24 2.73 29.56
N MET A 348 23.24 1.92 29.25
CA MET A 348 23.08 0.68 28.51
C MET A 348 23.35 -0.50 29.45
N PHE A 349 22.56 -1.56 29.30
CA PHE A 349 22.56 -2.70 30.20
C PHE A 349 22.71 -4.03 29.47
N CYS A 350 23.08 -5.05 30.22
CA CYS A 350 22.98 -6.44 29.80
C CYS A 350 21.68 -7.06 30.34
N PRO A 351 20.86 -7.70 29.48
CA PRO A 351 19.59 -8.28 29.94
C PRO A 351 19.78 -9.43 30.96
N SER A 352 20.92 -10.11 30.95
CA SER A 352 21.20 -11.13 31.98
C SER A 352 21.38 -10.54 33.39
N ASP A 353 21.83 -9.29 33.48
CA ASP A 353 22.02 -8.59 34.73
C ASP A 353 20.77 -7.78 35.13
N CYS A 354 20.05 -7.29 34.13
CA CYS A 354 18.88 -6.42 34.26
C CYS A 354 17.64 -6.99 33.54
N PRO A 355 17.14 -8.19 33.93
CA PRO A 355 16.11 -8.91 33.15
C PRO A 355 14.75 -8.22 33.08
N LYS A 356 14.42 -7.36 34.06
CA LYS A 356 13.14 -6.65 34.08
C LYS A 356 12.98 -5.69 32.87
N LEU A 357 14.08 -5.16 32.30
CA LEU A 357 14.02 -4.24 31.16
C LEU A 357 13.46 -4.92 29.90
N ALA A 358 13.73 -6.21 29.72
CA ALA A 358 13.23 -6.99 28.58
C ALA A 358 11.77 -7.47 28.77
N SER A 359 11.13 -7.19 29.91
CA SER A 359 9.79 -7.70 30.24
C SER A 359 8.79 -6.65 30.72
N THR A 360 9.19 -5.37 30.80
CA THR A 360 8.34 -4.26 31.25
C THR A 360 8.29 -3.13 30.23
N TYR A 361 7.25 -2.28 30.31
CA TYR A 361 7.06 -1.08 29.49
C TYR A 361 6.41 0.04 30.32
N GLY A 362 6.31 1.25 29.77
CA GLY A 362 5.69 2.40 30.41
C GLY A 362 6.37 2.82 31.70
N ASP A 363 5.57 3.18 32.70
CA ASP A 363 6.06 3.66 34.00
C ASP A 363 6.86 2.59 34.74
N GLU A 364 6.45 1.32 34.63
CA GLU A 364 7.18 0.20 35.26
C GLU A 364 8.57 0.04 34.66
N PHE A 365 8.70 0.14 33.31
CA PHE A 365 10.00 0.14 32.66
C PHE A 365 10.86 1.30 33.11
N THR A 366 10.31 2.50 33.17
CA THR A 366 11.01 3.71 33.63
C THR A 366 11.51 3.56 35.05
N LYS A 367 10.68 3.01 35.93
CA LYS A 367 11.06 2.70 37.32
C LYS A 367 12.23 1.72 37.38
N ASN A 368 12.10 0.56 36.71
CA ASN A 368 13.13 -0.46 36.67
C ASN A 368 14.44 0.05 36.07
N TYR A 369 14.36 0.86 35.04
CA TYR A 369 15.52 1.48 34.39
C TYR A 369 16.29 2.38 35.41
N ASN A 370 15.59 3.25 36.13
CA ASN A 370 16.21 4.16 37.10
C ASN A 370 16.77 3.39 38.30
N GLU A 371 16.09 2.35 38.80
CA GLU A 371 16.60 1.49 39.88
C GLU A 371 17.95 0.83 39.47
N TYR A 372 18.08 0.34 38.24
CA TYR A 372 19.32 -0.24 37.74
C TYR A 372 20.41 0.82 37.50
N VAL A 373 20.08 2.06 37.16
CA VAL A 373 21.03 3.18 37.09
C VAL A 373 21.58 3.47 38.47
N GLU A 374 20.72 3.63 39.50
CA GLU A 374 21.09 3.92 40.88
C GLU A 374 21.92 2.80 41.50
N ALA A 375 21.62 1.55 41.15
CA ALA A 375 22.41 0.38 41.54
C ALA A 375 23.76 0.24 40.85
N GLY A 376 24.11 1.14 39.90
CA GLY A 376 25.37 1.13 39.17
C GLY A 376 25.54 -0.06 38.22
N MET A 377 24.45 -0.67 37.74
CA MET A 377 24.46 -1.89 36.90
C MET A 377 24.70 -1.61 35.42
N SER A 378 24.87 -0.35 35.02
CA SER A 378 25.12 0.00 33.63
C SER A 378 26.46 -0.51 33.10
N ARG A 379 26.48 -1.05 31.89
CA ARG A 379 27.71 -1.51 31.20
C ARG A 379 28.29 -0.42 30.30
N GLY A 380 27.55 0.63 30.04
CA GLY A 380 28.03 1.78 29.26
C GLY A 380 27.08 2.95 29.46
N VAL A 381 27.62 4.15 29.32
CA VAL A 381 26.87 5.40 29.41
C VAL A 381 27.24 6.25 28.21
N ILE A 382 26.22 6.82 27.54
CA ILE A 382 26.40 7.70 26.38
C ILE A 382 25.34 8.83 26.46
N PRO A 383 25.62 10.06 26.08
CA PRO A 383 24.55 11.05 25.92
C PRO A 383 23.45 10.54 24.99
N ALA A 384 22.19 10.59 25.43
CA ALA A 384 21.06 10.05 24.67
C ALA A 384 21.00 10.63 23.24
N ARG A 385 21.27 11.94 23.08
CA ARG A 385 21.37 12.57 21.76
C ARG A 385 22.46 11.98 20.87
N LYS A 386 23.58 11.54 21.42
CA LYS A 386 24.66 10.93 20.64
C LYS A 386 24.22 9.57 20.07
N LEU A 387 23.53 8.74 20.86
CA LEU A 387 22.94 7.49 20.36
C LEU A 387 21.85 7.76 19.33
N TRP A 388 21.00 8.76 19.60
CA TRP A 388 19.95 9.16 18.66
C TRP A 388 20.52 9.60 17.30
N MET A 389 21.59 10.38 17.30
CA MET A 389 22.30 10.78 16.07
C MET A 389 22.87 9.55 15.33
N LYS A 390 23.38 8.53 16.06
CA LYS A 390 23.83 7.29 15.42
C LYS A 390 22.69 6.53 14.73
N ILE A 391 21.50 6.47 15.36
CA ILE A 391 20.31 5.87 14.78
C ILE A 391 19.93 6.60 13.48
N ILE A 392 19.84 7.93 13.53
CA ILE A 392 19.47 8.75 12.35
C ILE A 392 20.52 8.63 11.24
N ASN A 393 21.81 8.65 11.56
CA ASN A 393 22.87 8.50 10.56
C ASN A 393 22.79 7.10 9.88
N ALA A 394 22.48 6.04 10.62
CA ALA A 394 22.24 4.72 10.05
C ALA A 394 21.04 4.75 9.09
N GLN A 395 19.97 5.47 9.42
CA GLN A 395 18.80 5.65 8.55
C GLN A 395 19.16 6.41 7.26
N ILE A 396 19.94 7.49 7.37
CA ILE A 396 20.39 8.27 6.20
C ILE A 396 21.25 7.40 5.28
N GLU A 397 22.14 6.58 5.84
CA GLU A 397 23.07 5.75 5.07
C GLU A 397 22.38 4.53 4.42
N THR A 398 21.42 3.91 5.12
CA THR A 398 20.89 2.59 4.72
C THR A 398 19.37 2.52 4.57
N GLY A 399 18.63 3.58 4.91
CA GLY A 399 17.18 3.60 4.94
C GLY A 399 16.55 2.94 6.18
N ILE A 400 17.36 2.34 7.04
CA ILE A 400 16.94 1.66 8.29
C ILE A 400 17.92 2.00 9.42
N PRO A 401 17.66 1.79 10.72
CA PRO A 401 16.62 0.91 11.29
C PRO A 401 15.21 1.49 11.21
N TYR A 402 14.21 0.59 11.16
CA TYR A 402 12.82 0.95 11.40
C TYR A 402 12.64 1.50 12.81
N LEU A 403 11.60 2.32 13.02
CA LEU A 403 11.28 2.84 14.35
C LEU A 403 9.89 2.37 14.78
N VAL A 404 9.82 1.69 15.92
CA VAL A 404 8.58 1.26 16.56
C VAL A 404 8.61 1.72 18.01
N TYR A 405 7.55 2.39 18.48
CA TYR A 405 7.47 2.97 19.82
C TYR A 405 6.84 1.97 20.80
N LYS A 406 7.68 1.45 21.70
CA LYS A 406 7.37 0.37 22.64
C LYS A 406 6.13 0.62 23.48
N ASP A 407 6.04 1.81 24.08
CA ASP A 407 4.96 2.14 25.01
C ASP A 407 3.65 2.39 24.27
N ALA A 408 3.68 3.09 23.12
CA ALA A 408 2.52 3.25 22.25
C ALA A 408 1.97 1.90 21.75
N VAL A 409 2.84 0.94 21.42
CA VAL A 409 2.46 -0.43 21.03
C VAL A 409 1.71 -1.13 22.16
N ASN A 410 2.31 -1.17 23.34
CA ASN A 410 1.80 -1.97 24.47
C ASN A 410 0.59 -1.32 25.16
N ASN A 411 0.51 0.01 25.19
CA ASN A 411 -0.64 0.74 25.74
C ASN A 411 -1.88 0.68 24.82
N LYS A 412 -1.69 0.42 23.51
CA LYS A 412 -2.77 0.46 22.51
C LYS A 412 -2.99 -0.87 21.79
N THR A 413 -2.71 -1.98 22.43
CA THR A 413 -3.00 -3.32 21.91
C THR A 413 -4.17 -3.97 22.63
N ASN A 414 -4.92 -4.81 21.91
CA ASN A 414 -5.95 -5.65 22.50
C ASN A 414 -5.39 -6.89 23.21
N GLN A 415 -4.09 -7.18 23.10
CA GLN A 415 -3.43 -8.34 23.71
C GLN A 415 -2.73 -8.01 25.04
N GLN A 416 -3.11 -6.91 25.72
CA GLN A 416 -2.54 -6.50 27.02
C GLN A 416 -2.61 -7.58 28.11
N ASN A 417 -3.68 -8.38 28.10
CA ASN A 417 -3.90 -9.48 29.04
C ASN A 417 -3.04 -10.73 28.74
N VAL A 418 -2.42 -10.80 27.57
CA VAL A 418 -1.55 -11.92 27.18
C VAL A 418 -0.11 -11.69 27.60
N GLY A 419 0.41 -10.49 27.39
CA GLY A 419 1.77 -10.11 27.75
C GLY A 419 2.30 -8.95 26.91
N MET A 420 3.57 -8.60 27.14
CA MET A 420 4.22 -7.50 26.46
C MET A 420 4.62 -7.88 25.02
N ILE A 421 4.19 -7.07 24.05
CA ILE A 421 4.69 -7.12 22.66
C ILE A 421 6.11 -6.58 22.63
N LYS A 422 7.05 -7.33 22.00
CA LYS A 422 8.50 -7.06 22.02
C LYS A 422 9.08 -6.76 20.65
N SER A 423 8.31 -6.98 19.59
CA SER A 423 8.72 -6.74 18.19
C SER A 423 7.53 -6.56 17.28
N SER A 424 7.81 -6.30 16.02
CA SER A 424 6.89 -6.40 14.91
C SER A 424 7.40 -7.42 13.89
N ASN A 425 6.70 -7.59 12.77
CA ASN A 425 7.10 -8.44 11.66
C ASN A 425 8.16 -7.75 10.75
N LEU A 426 8.38 -8.31 9.56
CA LEU A 426 9.31 -7.78 8.56
C LEU A 426 8.97 -6.35 8.10
N CYS A 427 7.69 -5.99 8.03
CA CYS A 427 7.21 -4.74 7.44
C CYS A 427 6.56 -3.77 8.44
N THR A 428 6.67 -4.04 9.74
CA THR A 428 6.27 -3.18 10.88
C THR A 428 4.76 -2.94 11.06
N GLU A 429 3.89 -3.66 10.36
CA GLU A 429 2.44 -3.55 10.49
C GLU A 429 1.84 -4.54 11.50
N ILE A 430 2.50 -5.65 11.80
CA ILE A 430 1.99 -6.69 12.71
C ILE A 430 2.53 -6.47 14.11
N LEU A 431 1.63 -6.34 15.06
CA LEU A 431 1.94 -6.17 16.49
C LEU A 431 1.15 -7.20 17.30
N GLU A 432 1.79 -8.32 17.56
CA GLU A 432 1.22 -9.46 18.25
C GLU A 432 2.17 -9.96 19.32
N TYR A 433 1.62 -10.52 20.41
CA TYR A 433 2.41 -11.16 21.44
C TYR A 433 3.19 -12.34 20.89
N SER A 434 4.47 -12.41 21.21
CA SER A 434 5.32 -13.55 20.87
C SER A 434 6.42 -13.76 21.91
N ASP A 435 6.79 -15.03 22.11
CA ASP A 435 7.94 -15.43 22.92
C ASP A 435 8.63 -16.65 22.31
N SER A 436 9.51 -17.34 23.05
CA SER A 436 10.25 -18.53 22.57
C SER A 436 9.38 -19.80 22.45
N LYS A 437 8.16 -19.80 22.98
CA LYS A 437 7.23 -20.94 23.00
C LYS A 437 5.96 -20.67 22.21
N GLU A 438 5.73 -19.42 21.88
CA GLU A 438 4.53 -18.95 21.19
C GLU A 438 4.95 -17.93 20.10
N TYR A 439 4.96 -18.37 18.83
CA TYR A 439 5.30 -17.53 17.70
C TYR A 439 4.04 -16.94 17.10
N ALA A 440 3.94 -15.62 17.08
CA ALA A 440 2.82 -14.96 16.46
C ALA A 440 2.88 -15.10 14.94
N CYS A 441 1.72 -15.19 14.31
CA CYS A 441 1.60 -15.17 12.87
C CYS A 441 0.23 -14.62 12.42
N CYS A 442 0.23 -13.92 11.31
CA CYS A 442 -0.93 -13.18 10.85
C CYS A 442 -1.36 -13.56 9.43
N THR A 443 -2.69 -13.61 9.24
CA THR A 443 -3.33 -13.77 7.94
C THR A 443 -3.61 -12.41 7.34
N LEU A 444 -3.21 -12.19 6.06
CA LEU A 444 -3.27 -10.88 5.43
C LEU A 444 -4.14 -10.85 4.17
N GLY A 445 -4.77 -9.70 3.97
CA GLY A 445 -5.46 -9.37 2.75
C GLY A 445 -5.69 -7.86 2.63
N SER A 446 -5.89 -7.35 1.40
CA SER A 446 -6.03 -5.92 1.15
C SER A 446 -7.26 -5.59 0.31
N ILE A 447 -7.98 -4.55 0.72
CA ILE A 447 -9.17 -4.03 0.06
C ILE A 447 -8.74 -3.05 -1.02
N GLY A 448 -9.27 -3.20 -2.24
CA GLY A 448 -9.01 -2.34 -3.39
C GLY A 448 -9.91 -1.10 -3.39
N LEU A 449 -9.51 -0.06 -2.66
CA LEU A 449 -10.34 1.12 -2.40
C LEU A 449 -10.90 1.84 -3.64
N PRO A 450 -10.17 1.97 -4.77
CA PRO A 450 -10.70 2.66 -5.96
C PRO A 450 -11.95 2.02 -6.54
N ARG A 451 -12.25 0.77 -6.18
CA ARG A 451 -13.41 0.03 -6.68
C ARG A 451 -14.74 0.49 -6.05
N PHE A 452 -14.67 1.17 -4.92
CA PHE A 452 -15.83 1.71 -4.20
C PHE A 452 -16.17 3.13 -4.61
N VAL A 453 -15.39 3.75 -5.49
CA VAL A 453 -15.65 5.08 -6.00
C VAL A 453 -16.56 4.98 -7.23
N GLU A 454 -17.75 5.54 -7.12
CA GLU A 454 -18.75 5.62 -8.18
C GLU A 454 -18.71 7.00 -8.81
N GLU A 455 -18.29 7.05 -10.08
CA GLU A 455 -18.21 8.31 -10.83
C GLU A 455 -19.63 8.88 -11.06
N PRO A 456 -19.80 10.19 -10.99
CA PRO A 456 -21.09 10.81 -11.25
C PRO A 456 -21.52 10.59 -12.70
N VAL A 457 -22.81 10.42 -12.91
CA VAL A 457 -23.39 10.47 -14.25
C VAL A 457 -23.43 11.93 -14.68
N LEU A 458 -22.59 12.30 -15.65
CA LEU A 458 -22.54 13.66 -16.16
C LEU A 458 -23.70 13.91 -17.10
N GLU A 459 -24.53 14.92 -16.79
CA GLU A 459 -25.57 15.37 -17.67
C GLU A 459 -24.99 16.17 -18.85
N PRO A 460 -25.54 16.05 -20.07
CA PRO A 460 -25.15 16.92 -21.17
C PRO A 460 -25.58 18.38 -20.88
N LEU A 461 -24.57 19.24 -20.67
CA LEU A 461 -24.73 20.67 -20.45
C LEU A 461 -24.14 21.43 -21.64
N THR A 462 -24.82 22.48 -22.08
CA THR A 462 -24.31 23.41 -23.08
C THR A 462 -23.51 24.54 -22.44
N LYS A 463 -22.78 25.30 -23.22
CA LYS A 463 -22.03 26.47 -22.77
C LYS A 463 -22.92 27.50 -22.02
N ASP A 464 -24.17 27.67 -22.46
CA ASP A 464 -25.10 28.64 -21.89
C ASP A 464 -25.77 28.14 -20.60
N ASP A 465 -25.69 26.82 -20.33
CA ASP A 465 -26.16 26.22 -19.06
C ASP A 465 -25.21 26.48 -17.89
N ILE A 466 -23.96 26.83 -18.18
CA ILE A 466 -22.91 27.04 -17.15
C ILE A 466 -22.42 28.49 -17.25
N LEU A 467 -22.74 29.29 -16.23
CA LEU A 467 -22.26 30.65 -16.12
C LEU A 467 -21.25 30.77 -14.99
N VAL A 468 -20.08 31.34 -15.30
CA VAL A 468 -18.96 31.45 -14.35
C VAL A 468 -18.54 32.91 -14.25
N TYR A 469 -18.78 33.50 -13.09
CA TYR A 469 -18.35 34.85 -12.76
C TYR A 469 -16.99 34.80 -12.11
N THR A 470 -15.99 35.39 -12.75
CA THR A 470 -14.58 35.28 -12.39
C THR A 470 -13.97 36.65 -12.07
N LEU A 471 -12.84 36.67 -11.38
CA LEU A 471 -12.06 37.85 -11.08
C LEU A 471 -10.67 37.69 -11.72
N THR A 472 -10.05 38.78 -12.17
CA THR A 472 -8.65 38.78 -12.62
C THR A 472 -7.70 38.28 -11.52
N ASP A 473 -6.69 37.50 -11.90
CA ASP A 473 -5.66 36.91 -11.01
C ASP A 473 -6.22 36.04 -9.86
N CYS A 474 -7.37 35.41 -10.09
CA CYS A 474 -8.08 34.62 -9.10
C CYS A 474 -7.76 33.12 -9.24
N SER A 475 -6.92 32.60 -8.38
CA SER A 475 -6.51 31.18 -8.42
C SER A 475 -7.66 30.18 -8.20
N TRP A 476 -8.72 30.56 -7.50
CA TRP A 476 -9.92 29.73 -7.32
C TRP A 476 -10.79 29.69 -8.58
N CYS A 477 -10.82 30.81 -9.31
CA CYS A 477 -11.48 30.88 -10.61
C CYS A 477 -10.80 29.95 -11.62
N ASP A 478 -9.47 29.95 -11.66
CA ASP A 478 -8.69 29.07 -12.51
C ASP A 478 -8.89 27.57 -12.17
N ARG A 479 -8.98 27.24 -10.88
CA ARG A 479 -9.31 25.87 -10.47
C ARG A 479 -10.70 25.44 -10.94
N SER A 480 -11.68 26.34 -10.88
CA SER A 480 -13.05 26.05 -11.33
C SER A 480 -13.09 25.81 -12.84
N LYS A 481 -12.45 26.68 -13.61
CA LYS A 481 -12.32 26.52 -15.07
C LYS A 481 -11.60 25.21 -15.43
N THR A 482 -10.50 24.91 -14.75
CA THR A 482 -9.78 23.66 -14.94
C THR A 482 -10.67 22.44 -14.65
N LEU A 483 -11.45 22.47 -13.57
CA LEU A 483 -12.36 21.37 -13.23
C LEU A 483 -13.46 21.18 -14.30
N LEU A 484 -14.06 22.25 -14.79
CA LEU A 484 -15.05 22.18 -15.86
C LEU A 484 -14.44 21.60 -17.16
N SER A 485 -13.25 22.06 -17.54
CA SER A 485 -12.52 21.50 -18.69
C SER A 485 -12.24 20.00 -18.54
N LEU A 486 -11.82 19.55 -17.33
CA LEU A 486 -11.56 18.13 -17.03
C LEU A 486 -12.82 17.27 -17.18
N LEU A 487 -13.99 17.84 -16.91
CA LEU A 487 -15.28 17.19 -17.05
C LEU A 487 -15.83 17.27 -18.49
N GLY A 488 -15.13 17.98 -19.37
CA GLY A 488 -15.53 18.16 -20.77
C GLY A 488 -16.63 19.19 -20.98
N TYR A 489 -16.83 20.10 -20.03
CA TYR A 489 -17.81 21.18 -20.16
C TYR A 489 -17.20 22.46 -20.72
N GLU A 490 -17.97 23.14 -21.59
CA GLU A 490 -17.79 24.53 -21.94
C GLU A 490 -18.68 25.42 -21.06
N TRP A 491 -18.30 26.69 -20.88
CA TRP A 491 -19.03 27.64 -20.04
C TRP A 491 -19.00 29.05 -20.62
N THR A 492 -19.93 29.88 -20.19
CA THR A 492 -19.91 31.31 -20.43
C THR A 492 -19.26 32.04 -19.25
N GLU A 493 -18.16 32.75 -19.52
CA GLU A 493 -17.38 33.46 -18.51
C GLU A 493 -17.74 34.96 -18.47
N PHE A 494 -17.94 35.48 -17.24
CA PHE A 494 -18.09 36.90 -16.95
C PHE A 494 -16.89 37.35 -16.10
N LEU A 495 -15.92 37.98 -16.76
CA LEU A 495 -14.70 38.43 -16.10
C LEU A 495 -14.85 39.81 -15.48
N THR A 496 -14.51 39.95 -14.21
CA THR A 496 -14.54 41.22 -13.45
C THR A 496 -13.08 41.68 -13.21
N GLU A 497 -12.81 42.99 -13.42
CA GLU A 497 -11.53 43.61 -13.12
C GLU A 497 -11.48 44.05 -11.65
N GLY A 498 -10.62 43.43 -10.82
CA GLY A 498 -10.63 43.59 -9.36
C GLY A 498 -10.31 44.99 -8.84
N ASP A 499 -9.46 45.72 -9.56
CA ASP A 499 -8.95 47.04 -9.13
C ASP A 499 -9.71 48.23 -9.72
N LYS A 500 -10.67 47.98 -10.60
CA LYS A 500 -11.47 49.02 -11.22
C LYS A 500 -12.45 49.61 -10.19
N LYS A 501 -12.39 50.96 -10.09
CA LYS A 501 -13.24 51.73 -9.18
C LYS A 501 -14.31 52.43 -9.98
N THR A 502 -15.53 52.34 -9.54
CA THR A 502 -16.62 53.20 -10.02
C THR A 502 -17.07 54.12 -8.91
N THR A 503 -17.32 55.40 -9.25
CA THR A 503 -17.86 56.38 -8.30
C THR A 503 -19.39 56.40 -8.50
N SER A 504 -20.14 55.89 -7.52
CA SER A 504 -21.61 56.05 -7.47
C SER A 504 -21.91 57.26 -6.60
N CYS A 505 -22.67 58.22 -7.14
CA CYS A 505 -23.11 59.41 -6.41
C CYS A 505 -24.62 59.37 -6.29
N ASP A 506 -25.15 59.55 -5.06
CA ASP A 506 -26.55 59.78 -4.75
C ASP A 506 -26.70 61.09 -4.00
N ASP A 507 -27.95 61.39 -3.56
CA ASP A 507 -28.28 62.64 -2.89
C ASP A 507 -27.54 62.84 -1.52
N ASP A 508 -26.98 61.75 -0.95
CA ASP A 508 -26.26 61.74 0.33
C ASP A 508 -24.72 61.77 0.20
N GLY A 509 -24.18 61.66 -1.04
CA GLY A 509 -22.74 61.73 -1.29
C GLY A 509 -22.21 60.83 -2.41
N CYS A 510 -20.92 60.84 -2.65
CA CYS A 510 -20.27 59.99 -3.62
C CYS A 510 -19.48 58.88 -2.89
N GLU A 511 -19.82 57.60 -3.14
CA GLU A 511 -19.11 56.43 -2.64
C GLU A 511 -18.27 55.82 -3.77
N VAL A 512 -17.04 55.42 -3.45
CA VAL A 512 -16.17 54.68 -4.37
C VAL A 512 -16.43 53.22 -4.19
N VAL A 513 -17.11 52.60 -5.14
CA VAL A 513 -17.39 51.18 -5.12
C VAL A 513 -16.45 50.44 -6.05
N TYR A 514 -15.83 49.36 -5.57
CA TYR A 514 -15.03 48.47 -6.41
C TYR A 514 -15.93 47.66 -7.32
N GLU A 515 -15.58 47.52 -8.62
CA GLU A 515 -16.33 46.74 -9.60
C GLU A 515 -16.64 45.33 -9.11
N LYS A 516 -15.63 44.67 -8.51
CA LYS A 516 -15.78 43.34 -7.91
C LYS A 516 -16.91 43.25 -6.88
N ARG A 517 -17.17 44.32 -6.11
CA ARG A 517 -18.22 44.34 -5.11
C ARG A 517 -19.59 44.62 -5.76
N ALA A 518 -19.63 45.54 -6.68
CA ALA A 518 -20.85 45.90 -7.40
C ALA A 518 -21.42 44.70 -8.19
N VAL A 519 -20.56 43.91 -8.83
CA VAL A 519 -20.98 42.70 -9.56
C VAL A 519 -21.55 41.64 -8.60
N LEU A 520 -20.92 41.41 -7.44
CA LEU A 520 -21.42 40.45 -6.46
C LEU A 520 -22.76 40.86 -5.84
N ASP A 521 -22.91 42.16 -5.53
CA ASP A 521 -24.16 42.70 -4.96
C ASP A 521 -25.32 42.62 -5.99
N LYS A 522 -25.05 42.95 -7.25
CA LYS A 522 -25.99 42.80 -8.35
C LYS A 522 -26.41 41.33 -8.56
N LEU A 523 -25.47 40.40 -8.57
CA LEU A 523 -25.74 38.96 -8.66
C LEU A 523 -26.61 38.48 -7.49
N ALA A 524 -26.30 38.92 -6.26
CA ALA A 524 -27.09 38.56 -5.09
C ALA A 524 -28.54 39.07 -5.22
N GLU A 525 -28.73 40.30 -5.69
CA GLU A 525 -30.04 40.89 -5.91
C GLU A 525 -30.82 40.19 -7.03
N GLU A 526 -30.20 40.00 -8.21
CA GLU A 526 -30.84 39.36 -9.37
C GLU A 526 -31.32 37.95 -9.12
N HIS A 527 -30.60 37.21 -8.24
CA HIS A 527 -30.91 35.80 -7.95
C HIS A 527 -31.54 35.59 -6.56
N GLY A 528 -31.83 36.64 -5.81
CA GLY A 528 -32.41 36.56 -4.47
C GLY A 528 -31.55 35.80 -3.47
N LEU A 529 -30.23 35.97 -3.57
CA LEU A 529 -29.25 35.31 -2.74
C LEU A 529 -28.83 36.20 -1.56
N ASP A 530 -28.33 35.56 -0.50
CA ASP A 530 -27.61 36.24 0.54
C ASP A 530 -26.37 36.93 -0.01
N ARG A 531 -25.76 37.83 0.80
CA ARG A 531 -24.60 38.62 0.42
C ARG A 531 -23.42 37.72 -0.05
N LEU A 532 -23.09 37.79 -1.35
CA LEU A 532 -21.95 37.13 -1.94
C LEU A 532 -20.64 37.88 -1.58
N THR A 533 -19.57 37.16 -1.25
CA THR A 533 -18.32 37.78 -0.79
C THR A 533 -17.05 37.30 -1.52
N THR A 534 -17.14 36.26 -2.34
CA THR A 534 -16.00 35.60 -2.95
C THR A 534 -16.20 35.32 -4.44
N TYR A 535 -15.10 35.11 -5.16
CA TYR A 535 -15.06 34.59 -6.52
C TYR A 535 -14.40 33.20 -6.54
N PRO A 536 -14.75 32.31 -7.51
CA PRO A 536 -15.82 32.50 -8.53
C PRO A 536 -17.23 32.38 -7.93
N GLN A 537 -18.23 32.83 -8.72
CA GLN A 537 -19.63 32.45 -8.52
C GLN A 537 -20.14 31.70 -9.75
N ILE A 538 -20.72 30.55 -9.55
CA ILE A 538 -21.05 29.59 -10.60
C ILE A 538 -22.53 29.28 -10.57
N PHE A 539 -23.15 29.30 -11.74
CA PHE A 539 -24.55 28.94 -11.93
C PHE A 539 -24.66 27.82 -12.97
N ILE A 540 -25.46 26.80 -12.69
CA ILE A 540 -25.76 25.70 -13.62
C ILE A 540 -27.26 25.63 -13.83
N LYS A 541 -27.69 25.75 -15.10
CA LYS A 541 -29.13 25.83 -15.47
C LYS A 541 -29.90 26.87 -14.63
N GLY A 542 -29.27 28.02 -14.41
CA GLY A 542 -29.85 29.13 -13.64
C GLY A 542 -29.84 28.95 -12.11
N LYS A 543 -29.43 27.79 -11.61
CA LYS A 543 -29.28 27.50 -10.17
C LYS A 543 -27.90 27.91 -9.68
N HIS A 544 -27.85 28.71 -8.62
CA HIS A 544 -26.60 29.08 -7.96
C HIS A 544 -25.94 27.82 -7.31
N ILE A 545 -24.71 27.53 -7.69
CA ILE A 545 -23.93 26.44 -7.14
C ILE A 545 -23.02 26.96 -6.02
N GLY A 546 -22.37 28.12 -6.20
CA GLY A 546 -21.39 28.69 -5.28
C GLY A 546 -20.02 28.86 -5.89
N GLY A 547 -18.98 28.65 -5.07
CA GLY A 547 -17.59 28.74 -5.50
C GLY A 547 -16.99 27.39 -5.95
N PHE A 548 -15.67 27.31 -5.94
CA PHE A 548 -14.93 26.09 -6.35
C PHE A 548 -15.25 24.85 -5.51
N LYS A 549 -15.40 25.01 -4.18
CA LYS A 549 -15.67 23.88 -3.29
C LYS A 549 -17.04 23.26 -3.59
N GLU A 550 -18.03 24.09 -3.78
CA GLU A 550 -19.41 23.70 -4.09
C GLU A 550 -19.50 23.09 -5.50
N LEU A 551 -18.78 23.67 -6.49
CA LEU A 551 -18.66 23.09 -7.83
C LEU A 551 -18.03 21.70 -7.78
N ARG A 552 -16.93 21.54 -7.03
CA ARG A 552 -16.27 20.26 -6.85
C ARG A 552 -17.21 19.24 -6.18
N ALA A 553 -17.93 19.66 -5.15
CA ALA A 553 -18.90 18.81 -4.47
C ALA A 553 -20.07 18.40 -5.39
N HIS A 554 -20.55 19.31 -6.24
CA HIS A 554 -21.63 19.05 -7.20
C HIS A 554 -21.28 17.93 -8.20
N PHE A 555 -20.03 17.87 -8.66
CA PHE A 555 -19.52 16.87 -9.58
C PHE A 555 -18.65 15.78 -8.93
N SER A 556 -18.62 15.73 -7.60
CA SER A 556 -17.83 14.71 -6.89
C SER A 556 -18.41 13.31 -7.10
N PRO A 557 -17.56 12.32 -7.28
CA PRO A 557 -18.00 10.94 -7.18
C PRO A 557 -18.53 10.61 -5.78
N THR A 558 -19.30 9.54 -5.67
CA THR A 558 -19.75 9.01 -4.39
C THR A 558 -18.87 7.82 -3.98
N PHE A 559 -18.78 7.59 -2.67
CA PHE A 559 -18.11 6.41 -2.15
C PHE A 559 -19.16 5.42 -1.65
N ASN A 560 -19.13 4.20 -2.16
CA ASN A 560 -20.09 3.16 -1.80
C ASN A 560 -19.72 2.53 -0.44
N TRP A 561 -20.22 3.14 0.63
CA TRP A 561 -19.93 2.75 2.01
C TRP A 561 -20.54 1.40 2.38
N GLU A 562 -21.74 1.10 1.91
CA GLU A 562 -22.41 -0.18 2.14
C GLU A 562 -21.60 -1.32 1.53
N LYS A 563 -21.10 -1.13 0.31
CA LYS A 563 -20.26 -2.14 -0.33
C LYS A 563 -18.91 -2.30 0.36
N LEU A 564 -18.30 -1.22 0.87
CA LEU A 564 -17.08 -1.33 1.67
C LEU A 564 -17.32 -2.12 2.95
N TYR A 565 -18.42 -1.86 3.62
CA TYR A 565 -18.85 -2.58 4.82
C TYR A 565 -19.05 -4.09 4.54
N GLU A 566 -19.82 -4.43 3.49
CA GLU A 566 -20.05 -5.81 3.06
C GLU A 566 -18.73 -6.56 2.77
N VAL A 567 -17.87 -5.96 1.93
CA VAL A 567 -16.59 -6.54 1.53
C VAL A 567 -15.66 -6.74 2.73
N SER A 568 -15.67 -5.81 3.69
CA SER A 568 -14.86 -5.93 4.91
C SER A 568 -15.32 -7.11 5.79
N GLN A 569 -16.63 -7.37 5.87
CA GLN A 569 -17.17 -8.55 6.55
C GLN A 569 -16.76 -9.86 5.85
N VAL A 570 -16.88 -9.91 4.53
CA VAL A 570 -16.47 -11.09 3.76
C VAL A 570 -14.98 -11.35 3.95
N MET A 571 -14.14 -10.32 3.89
CA MET A 571 -12.71 -10.47 4.10
C MET A 571 -12.37 -10.96 5.50
N THR A 572 -13.03 -10.45 6.53
CA THR A 572 -12.86 -10.90 7.92
C THR A 572 -13.17 -12.40 8.06
N ARG A 573 -14.28 -12.87 7.49
CA ARG A 573 -14.64 -14.28 7.46
C ARG A 573 -13.60 -15.12 6.74
N ASN A 574 -13.13 -14.67 5.58
CA ASN A 574 -12.15 -15.39 4.77
C ASN A 574 -10.82 -15.54 5.52
N LEU A 575 -10.31 -14.44 6.11
CA LEU A 575 -9.06 -14.48 6.87
C LEU A 575 -9.19 -15.34 8.13
N ASN A 576 -10.36 -15.34 8.79
CA ASN A 576 -10.62 -16.23 9.92
C ASN A 576 -10.57 -17.71 9.49
N ASN A 577 -11.12 -18.06 8.33
CA ASN A 577 -11.10 -19.44 7.81
C ASN A 577 -9.66 -19.88 7.46
N VAL A 578 -8.84 -18.96 6.94
CA VAL A 578 -7.42 -19.24 6.63
C VAL A 578 -6.66 -19.74 7.86
N ILE A 579 -6.98 -19.26 9.07
CA ILE A 579 -6.34 -19.72 10.32
C ILE A 579 -6.54 -21.24 10.52
N ASP A 580 -7.73 -21.74 10.25
CA ASP A 580 -8.05 -23.15 10.49
C ASP A 580 -7.55 -24.09 9.37
N LEU A 581 -7.35 -23.55 8.16
CA LEU A 581 -6.93 -24.29 6.97
C LEU A 581 -5.42 -24.27 6.71
N ASN A 582 -4.69 -23.40 7.41
CA ASN A 582 -3.28 -23.19 7.16
C ASN A 582 -2.41 -24.39 7.56
N PHE A 583 -1.40 -24.68 6.74
CA PHE A 583 -0.30 -25.54 7.14
C PHE A 583 0.70 -24.74 7.98
N TYR A 584 0.93 -25.17 9.21
CA TYR A 584 1.86 -24.51 10.13
C TYR A 584 3.25 -25.16 10.08
N PRO A 585 4.31 -24.42 9.69
CA PRO A 585 5.65 -25.00 9.54
C PRO A 585 6.29 -25.41 10.88
N VAL A 586 5.88 -24.79 11.98
CA VAL A 586 6.34 -25.11 13.36
C VAL A 586 5.15 -25.05 14.33
N PRO A 587 5.11 -25.90 15.36
CA PRO A 587 3.95 -26.04 16.26
C PRO A 587 3.67 -24.77 17.08
N GLU A 588 4.68 -23.98 17.40
CA GLU A 588 4.55 -22.72 18.15
C GLU A 588 3.72 -21.68 17.40
N THR A 589 3.76 -21.71 16.04
CA THR A 589 2.92 -20.83 15.20
C THR A 589 1.46 -21.26 15.19
N GLU A 590 1.19 -22.57 15.18
CA GLU A 590 -0.17 -23.10 15.25
C GLU A 590 -0.81 -22.77 16.60
N TYR A 591 -0.07 -22.99 17.68
CA TYR A 591 -0.52 -22.70 19.04
C TYR A 591 -0.95 -21.24 19.19
N SER A 592 -0.09 -20.30 18.82
CA SER A 592 -0.37 -18.87 18.91
C SER A 592 -1.56 -18.46 18.02
N ASN A 593 -1.54 -18.85 16.76
CA ASN A 593 -2.53 -18.40 15.78
C ASN A 593 -3.93 -18.90 16.10
N LYS A 594 -4.07 -20.15 16.49
CA LYS A 594 -5.37 -20.72 16.88
C LYS A 594 -5.88 -20.14 18.19
N ARG A 595 -4.98 -19.85 19.15
CA ARG A 595 -5.29 -19.28 20.47
C ARG A 595 -5.79 -17.84 20.39
N HIS A 596 -5.13 -16.99 19.57
CA HIS A 596 -5.43 -15.55 19.52
C HIS A 596 -6.20 -15.13 18.26
N ARG A 597 -6.16 -15.91 17.21
CA ARG A 597 -6.87 -15.70 15.95
C ARG A 597 -6.73 -14.28 15.37
N PRO A 598 -5.51 -13.71 15.27
CA PRO A 598 -5.31 -12.36 14.75
C PRO A 598 -5.51 -12.31 13.23
N LEU A 599 -6.00 -11.17 12.74
CA LEU A 599 -6.16 -10.86 11.33
C LEU A 599 -5.40 -9.59 10.98
N GLY A 600 -5.02 -9.44 9.70
CA GLY A 600 -4.42 -8.23 9.17
C GLY A 600 -5.12 -7.78 7.89
N ILE A 601 -6.18 -6.99 8.05
CA ILE A 601 -6.87 -6.33 6.93
C ILE A 601 -6.15 -5.04 6.62
N GLY A 602 -5.71 -4.90 5.38
CA GLY A 602 -5.12 -3.67 4.84
C GLY A 602 -5.92 -3.13 3.67
N VAL A 603 -5.36 -2.10 3.04
CA VAL A 603 -5.96 -1.44 1.88
C VAL A 603 -4.92 -1.23 0.79
N GLN A 604 -5.37 -0.91 -0.42
CA GLN A 604 -4.54 -0.43 -1.52
C GLN A 604 -5.29 0.60 -2.34
N GLY A 605 -4.57 1.54 -2.96
CA GLY A 605 -5.15 2.55 -3.81
C GLY A 605 -5.78 3.74 -3.07
N LEU A 606 -5.32 4.08 -1.86
CA LEU A 606 -5.82 5.26 -1.15
C LEU A 606 -5.55 6.55 -1.94
N ALA A 607 -4.35 6.69 -2.51
CA ALA A 607 -4.01 7.83 -3.37
C ALA A 607 -4.88 7.88 -4.63
N ASP A 608 -5.20 6.74 -5.25
CA ASP A 608 -6.12 6.68 -6.39
C ASP A 608 -7.51 7.19 -6.04
N VAL A 609 -8.01 6.87 -4.83
CA VAL A 609 -9.30 7.38 -4.33
C VAL A 609 -9.28 8.92 -4.24
N TYR A 610 -8.23 9.48 -3.62
CA TYR A 610 -8.11 10.93 -3.51
C TYR A 610 -8.08 11.62 -4.87
N ILE A 611 -7.32 11.08 -5.82
CA ILE A 611 -7.26 11.60 -7.21
C ILE A 611 -8.66 11.57 -7.86
N LYS A 612 -9.42 10.48 -7.70
CA LYS A 612 -10.77 10.37 -8.24
C LYS A 612 -11.72 11.43 -7.65
N PHE A 613 -11.59 11.71 -6.35
CA PHE A 613 -12.34 12.78 -5.68
C PHE A 613 -11.80 14.19 -5.95
N ARG A 614 -10.71 14.32 -6.73
CA ARG A 614 -10.03 15.61 -6.96
C ARG A 614 -9.54 16.26 -5.66
N TYR A 615 -9.17 15.44 -4.68
CA TYR A 615 -8.61 15.89 -3.41
C TYR A 615 -7.08 15.83 -3.46
N PRO A 616 -6.37 16.95 -3.21
CA PRO A 616 -4.95 16.89 -2.90
C PRO A 616 -4.69 15.94 -1.74
N PHE A 617 -3.60 15.17 -1.80
CA PHE A 617 -3.29 14.17 -0.77
C PHE A 617 -3.20 14.78 0.64
N ASP A 618 -2.70 16.00 0.74
CA ASP A 618 -2.51 16.77 1.98
C ASP A 618 -3.72 17.67 2.34
N SER A 619 -4.87 17.48 1.70
CA SER A 619 -6.07 18.26 1.97
C SER A 619 -6.85 17.76 3.20
N PRO A 620 -7.62 18.64 3.87
CA PRO A 620 -8.52 18.24 4.95
C PRO A 620 -9.57 17.22 4.51
N GLU A 621 -10.07 17.33 3.28
CA GLU A 621 -11.07 16.42 2.72
C GLU A 621 -10.48 15.00 2.52
N ALA A 622 -9.23 14.91 2.11
CA ALA A 622 -8.51 13.61 2.02
C ALA A 622 -8.31 12.99 3.42
N ALA A 623 -7.96 13.80 4.42
CA ALA A 623 -7.81 13.37 5.80
C ALA A 623 -9.14 12.86 6.39
N GLU A 624 -10.25 13.55 6.13
CA GLU A 624 -11.57 13.12 6.58
C GLU A 624 -12.02 11.82 5.90
N LEU A 625 -11.81 11.70 4.59
CA LEU A 625 -12.11 10.48 3.84
C LEU A 625 -11.28 9.29 4.35
N ASN A 626 -10.01 9.51 4.68
CA ASN A 626 -9.14 8.51 5.31
C ASN A 626 -9.73 7.99 6.62
N LYS A 627 -10.16 8.87 7.53
CA LYS A 627 -10.79 8.48 8.81
C LYS A 627 -12.03 7.62 8.58
N LYS A 628 -12.92 8.05 7.69
CA LYS A 628 -14.18 7.35 7.39
C LYS A 628 -13.94 5.95 6.83
N ILE A 629 -13.02 5.82 5.87
CA ILE A 629 -12.66 4.51 5.28
C ILE A 629 -12.22 3.53 6.36
N PHE A 630 -11.28 3.91 7.22
CA PHE A 630 -10.77 3.02 8.25
C PHE A 630 -11.77 2.77 9.39
N ALA A 631 -12.65 3.74 9.70
CA ALA A 631 -13.75 3.55 10.64
C ALA A 631 -14.72 2.47 10.16
N VAL A 632 -15.14 2.53 8.89
CA VAL A 632 -16.06 1.54 8.29
C VAL A 632 -15.43 0.15 8.25
N ILE A 633 -14.16 0.04 7.84
CA ILE A 633 -13.46 -1.26 7.79
C ILE A 633 -13.36 -1.87 9.19
N TYR A 634 -12.94 -1.09 10.19
CA TYR A 634 -12.79 -1.57 11.56
C TYR A 634 -14.13 -1.97 12.18
N TYR A 635 -15.17 -1.17 11.98
CA TYR A 635 -16.52 -1.47 12.43
C TYR A 635 -17.04 -2.79 11.83
N ALA A 636 -16.99 -2.91 10.51
CA ALA A 636 -17.47 -4.10 9.79
C ALA A 636 -16.69 -5.37 10.16
N ALA A 637 -15.38 -5.24 10.34
CA ALA A 637 -14.53 -6.36 10.74
C ALA A 637 -14.83 -6.81 12.18
N MET A 638 -15.00 -5.89 13.11
CA MET A 638 -15.35 -6.19 14.51
C MET A 638 -16.76 -6.80 14.59
N GLU A 639 -17.70 -6.27 13.81
CA GLU A 639 -19.05 -6.83 13.75
C GLU A 639 -19.06 -8.26 13.21
N GLN A 640 -18.32 -8.52 12.15
CA GLN A 640 -18.20 -9.88 11.62
C GLN A 640 -17.51 -10.82 12.62
N SER A 641 -16.51 -10.32 13.33
CA SER A 641 -15.79 -11.09 14.35
C SER A 641 -16.70 -11.53 15.50
N TYR A 642 -17.59 -10.64 16.01
CA TYR A 642 -18.55 -11.06 17.03
C TYR A 642 -19.63 -12.02 16.46
N LYS A 643 -20.07 -11.82 15.23
CA LYS A 643 -21.00 -12.76 14.57
C LYS A 643 -20.42 -14.16 14.45
N LEU A 644 -19.11 -14.27 14.13
CA LEU A 644 -18.38 -15.54 14.12
C LEU A 644 -18.23 -16.10 15.54
N SER A 645 -18.03 -15.26 16.55
CA SER A 645 -17.96 -15.68 17.96
C SER A 645 -19.27 -16.31 18.43
N LYS A 646 -20.42 -15.78 18.02
CA LYS A 646 -21.74 -16.41 18.33
C LYS A 646 -21.86 -17.84 17.81
N ILE A 647 -21.17 -18.19 16.75
CA ILE A 647 -21.24 -19.51 16.09
C ILE A 647 -20.15 -20.45 16.64
N HIS A 648 -18.93 -19.94 16.80
CA HIS A 648 -17.74 -20.76 17.07
C HIS A 648 -17.09 -20.49 18.43
N GLY A 649 -17.65 -19.60 19.23
CA GLY A 649 -17.05 -19.09 20.46
C GLY A 649 -15.99 -18.01 20.23
N PRO A 650 -15.62 -17.24 21.26
CA PRO A 650 -14.56 -16.24 21.18
C PRO A 650 -13.19 -16.89 21.01
N TYR A 651 -12.14 -16.08 20.72
CA TYR A 651 -10.76 -16.56 20.78
C TYR A 651 -10.37 -16.84 22.26
N ASP A 652 -9.45 -17.79 22.49
CA ASP A 652 -9.18 -18.35 23.83
C ASP A 652 -8.75 -17.30 24.88
N THR A 653 -8.07 -16.23 24.48
CA THR A 653 -7.60 -15.16 25.38
C THR A 653 -8.51 -13.92 25.34
N PHE A 654 -9.78 -14.07 25.00
CA PHE A 654 -10.73 -12.96 24.98
C PHE A 654 -10.95 -12.35 26.36
N GLU A 655 -11.16 -13.21 27.38
CA GLU A 655 -11.40 -12.77 28.76
C GLU A 655 -10.24 -11.94 29.31
N GLY A 656 -10.55 -10.79 29.88
CA GLY A 656 -9.57 -9.85 30.41
C GLY A 656 -8.95 -8.91 29.38
N SER A 657 -9.20 -9.15 28.09
CA SER A 657 -8.74 -8.24 27.01
C SER A 657 -9.48 -6.90 27.07
N PRO A 658 -8.93 -5.82 26.48
CA PRO A 658 -9.62 -4.54 26.42
C PRO A 658 -11.01 -4.63 25.77
N ILE A 659 -11.15 -5.33 24.64
CA ILE A 659 -12.45 -5.45 23.95
C ILE A 659 -13.48 -6.25 24.76
N SER A 660 -13.06 -7.16 25.65
CA SER A 660 -13.98 -7.85 26.58
C SER A 660 -14.61 -6.89 27.59
N LYS A 661 -14.02 -5.72 27.77
CA LYS A 661 -14.48 -4.62 28.63
C LYS A 661 -15.15 -3.49 27.82
N GLY A 662 -15.35 -3.68 26.51
CA GLY A 662 -15.89 -2.67 25.60
C GLY A 662 -14.92 -1.54 25.27
N ILE A 663 -13.61 -1.73 25.50
CA ILE A 663 -12.57 -0.76 25.16
C ILE A 663 -12.04 -1.09 23.76
N PHE A 664 -12.44 -0.31 22.77
CA PHE A 664 -12.02 -0.48 21.38
C PHE A 664 -10.75 0.30 21.07
N GLN A 665 -10.23 0.20 19.83
CA GLN A 665 -8.96 0.81 19.47
C GLN A 665 -8.98 2.34 19.63
N TYR A 666 -10.04 3.02 19.20
CA TYR A 666 -10.17 4.46 19.34
C TYR A 666 -10.24 4.94 20.81
N ASP A 667 -10.82 4.14 21.71
CA ASP A 667 -10.82 4.44 23.14
C ASP A 667 -9.39 4.46 23.71
N MET A 668 -8.53 3.52 23.27
CA MET A 668 -7.12 3.46 23.68
C MET A 668 -6.30 4.68 23.18
N TRP A 669 -6.79 5.36 22.15
CA TRP A 669 -6.20 6.60 21.65
C TRP A 669 -6.82 7.85 22.29
N GLY A 670 -7.86 7.70 23.09
CA GLY A 670 -8.64 8.82 23.65
C GLY A 670 -9.32 9.65 22.55
N ALA A 671 -9.76 8.99 21.48
CA ALA A 671 -10.37 9.63 20.31
C ALA A 671 -11.86 9.31 20.23
N GLU A 672 -12.65 10.31 19.77
CA GLU A 672 -14.04 10.08 19.44
C GLU A 672 -14.16 9.36 18.09
N PRO A 673 -14.99 8.31 17.99
CA PRO A 673 -15.16 7.56 16.75
C PRO A 673 -16.03 8.32 15.74
N VAL A 674 -15.80 8.05 14.45
CA VAL A 674 -16.69 8.50 13.37
C VAL A 674 -18.03 7.77 13.51
N VAL A 675 -19.11 8.54 13.66
CA VAL A 675 -20.50 8.04 13.67
C VAL A 675 -21.16 8.26 12.31
N ASP A 676 -21.19 9.52 11.85
CA ASP A 676 -21.79 9.90 10.58
C ASP A 676 -20.78 9.74 9.44
N VAL A 677 -20.88 8.66 8.68
CA VAL A 677 -20.04 8.42 7.52
C VAL A 677 -20.56 9.17 6.30
N SER A 678 -21.87 9.07 6.06
CA SER A 678 -22.61 9.86 5.06
C SER A 678 -24.01 10.22 5.60
N SER A 679 -24.83 10.92 4.81
CA SER A 679 -26.23 11.20 5.16
C SER A 679 -27.03 9.94 5.48
N ASP A 680 -26.72 8.84 4.79
CA ASP A 680 -27.51 7.60 4.78
C ASP A 680 -26.81 6.43 5.45
N PHE A 681 -25.52 6.58 5.83
CA PHE A 681 -24.74 5.51 6.43
C PHE A 681 -24.08 5.95 7.75
N LYS A 682 -24.51 5.31 8.84
CA LYS A 682 -24.04 5.59 10.21
C LYS A 682 -23.51 4.33 10.89
N LEU A 683 -22.56 4.52 11.81
CA LEU A 683 -21.94 3.46 12.61
C LEU A 683 -22.47 3.53 14.05
N ASP A 684 -23.13 2.47 14.51
CA ASP A 684 -23.64 2.35 15.90
C ASP A 684 -22.63 1.61 16.79
N TRP A 685 -21.63 2.36 17.24
CA TRP A 685 -20.56 1.83 18.09
C TRP A 685 -21.04 1.29 19.43
N ASP A 686 -22.08 1.88 20.01
CA ASP A 686 -22.60 1.47 21.33
C ASP A 686 -23.26 0.09 21.24
N THR A 687 -24.06 -0.16 20.22
CA THR A 687 -24.64 -1.47 19.97
C THR A 687 -23.56 -2.49 19.66
N LEU A 688 -22.53 -2.12 18.87
CA LEU A 688 -21.43 -3.02 18.56
C LEU A 688 -20.63 -3.38 19.83
N LYS A 689 -20.30 -2.41 20.68
CA LYS A 689 -19.61 -2.65 21.96
C LYS A 689 -20.40 -3.62 22.85
N ARG A 690 -21.72 -3.38 23.04
CA ARG A 690 -22.58 -4.28 23.81
C ARG A 690 -22.54 -5.71 23.27
N ASN A 691 -22.68 -5.87 21.96
CA ASN A 691 -22.66 -7.19 21.31
C ASN A 691 -21.32 -7.91 21.50
N VAL A 692 -20.19 -7.18 21.41
CA VAL A 692 -18.84 -7.76 21.61
C VAL A 692 -18.64 -8.17 23.07
N VAL A 693 -19.08 -7.36 24.03
CA VAL A 693 -18.99 -7.69 25.46
C VAL A 693 -19.85 -8.91 25.79
N GLU A 694 -21.06 -8.99 25.23
CA GLU A 694 -22.02 -10.08 25.53
C GLU A 694 -21.65 -11.40 24.85
N HIS A 695 -21.20 -11.35 23.60
CA HIS A 695 -21.02 -12.54 22.78
C HIS A 695 -19.55 -12.87 22.47
N GLY A 696 -18.61 -12.02 22.89
CA GLY A 696 -17.20 -12.13 22.55
C GLY A 696 -16.88 -11.74 21.12
N ALA A 697 -15.60 -11.79 20.79
CA ALA A 697 -15.08 -11.66 19.43
C ALA A 697 -14.31 -12.92 19.04
N ARG A 698 -14.37 -13.32 17.77
CA ARG A 698 -13.63 -14.50 17.27
C ARG A 698 -12.15 -14.21 17.02
N ASN A 699 -11.78 -12.94 16.85
CA ASN A 699 -10.46 -12.50 16.46
C ASN A 699 -9.93 -11.43 17.43
N SER A 700 -8.69 -11.59 17.90
CA SER A 700 -8.07 -10.63 18.84
C SER A 700 -7.68 -9.32 18.17
N LEU A 701 -7.26 -9.35 16.92
CA LEU A 701 -6.79 -8.21 16.14
C LEU A 701 -7.34 -8.31 14.71
N LEU A 702 -7.53 -7.17 14.03
CA LEU A 702 -8.27 -7.10 12.78
C LEU A 702 -7.53 -6.35 11.66
N LEU A 703 -7.01 -5.14 11.91
CA LEU A 703 -6.46 -4.26 10.89
C LEU A 703 -4.93 -4.11 11.00
N ALA A 704 -4.25 -4.29 9.87
CA ALA A 704 -2.81 -4.11 9.71
C ALA A 704 -2.48 -3.70 8.26
N PRO A 705 -2.51 -2.41 7.91
CA PRO A 705 -2.13 -1.94 6.59
C PRO A 705 -0.69 -2.32 6.21
N MET A 706 -0.58 -3.41 5.39
CA MET A 706 0.68 -3.94 4.87
C MET A 706 1.10 -3.21 3.58
N PRO A 707 2.37 -3.32 3.12
CA PRO A 707 2.88 -2.56 1.96
C PRO A 707 2.21 -2.86 0.62
N THR A 708 1.58 -4.00 0.42
CA THR A 708 0.89 -4.46 -0.81
C THR A 708 1.72 -4.46 -2.10
N ALA A 709 3.04 -4.51 -2.03
CA ALA A 709 3.96 -4.29 -3.15
C ALA A 709 3.65 -5.08 -4.44
N SER A 710 3.22 -6.34 -4.34
CA SER A 710 2.85 -7.18 -5.49
C SER A 710 1.34 -7.18 -5.75
N THR A 711 0.53 -7.19 -4.70
CA THR A 711 -0.92 -7.32 -4.82
C THR A 711 -1.58 -6.04 -5.34
N SER A 712 -1.03 -4.86 -5.06
CA SER A 712 -1.45 -3.61 -5.67
C SER A 712 -1.18 -3.59 -7.18
N GLN A 713 -0.04 -4.13 -7.62
CA GLN A 713 0.28 -4.28 -9.04
C GLN A 713 -0.71 -5.21 -9.75
N ILE A 714 -1.11 -6.33 -9.10
CA ILE A 714 -2.11 -7.25 -9.66
C ILE A 714 -3.44 -6.53 -9.90
N LEU A 715 -3.91 -5.75 -8.93
CA LEU A 715 -5.16 -5.01 -9.07
C LEU A 715 -5.02 -3.71 -9.90
N GLY A 716 -3.80 -3.25 -10.17
CA GLY A 716 -3.52 -2.01 -10.90
C GLY A 716 -3.78 -0.74 -10.06
N ASN A 717 -3.57 -0.81 -8.74
CA ASN A 717 -3.71 0.29 -7.80
C ASN A 717 -2.34 0.80 -7.33
N ASN A 718 -2.29 2.02 -6.79
CA ASN A 718 -1.13 2.47 -6.02
C ASN A 718 -0.97 1.65 -4.73
N GLU A 719 0.24 1.59 -4.19
CA GLU A 719 0.56 0.76 -3.03
C GLU A 719 -0.10 1.29 -1.75
N CYS A 720 -0.78 0.41 -1.03
CA CYS A 720 -1.30 0.60 0.31
C CYS A 720 -1.94 1.98 0.56
N ILE A 721 -1.39 2.71 1.52
CA ILE A 721 -1.77 4.05 2.00
C ILE A 721 -0.86 5.17 1.47
N GLU A 722 0.04 4.83 0.56
CA GLU A 722 1.10 5.74 0.11
C GLU A 722 0.65 6.71 -0.98
N PRO A 723 1.21 7.92 -1.02
CA PRO A 723 1.13 8.77 -2.20
C PRO A 723 1.94 8.17 -3.35
N TYR A 724 1.69 8.62 -4.58
CA TYR A 724 2.54 8.26 -5.71
C TYR A 724 3.97 8.76 -5.49
N THR A 725 4.96 7.91 -5.68
CA THR A 725 6.38 8.30 -5.57
C THR A 725 6.88 9.02 -6.80
N SER A 726 6.24 8.82 -7.94
CA SER A 726 6.56 9.50 -9.19
C SER A 726 5.37 9.42 -10.15
N ASN A 727 5.11 10.48 -10.92
CA ASN A 727 4.10 10.45 -11.97
C ASN A 727 4.60 9.81 -13.28
N ILE A 728 5.91 9.61 -13.43
CA ILE A 728 6.53 8.89 -14.55
C ILE A 728 7.75 8.12 -14.05
N TYR A 729 7.87 6.85 -14.40
CA TYR A 729 8.99 6.01 -13.98
C TYR A 729 9.29 4.92 -14.98
N ALA A 730 10.54 4.43 -15.00
CA ALA A 730 10.91 3.26 -15.77
C ALA A 730 10.61 1.99 -14.98
N ARG A 731 9.92 1.07 -15.62
CA ARG A 731 9.66 -0.26 -15.09
C ARG A 731 10.48 -1.29 -15.83
N ARG A 732 11.42 -1.92 -15.11
CA ARG A 732 12.23 -3.02 -15.62
C ARG A 732 11.46 -4.33 -15.56
N THR A 733 11.37 -5.00 -16.69
CA THR A 733 10.83 -6.35 -16.81
C THR A 733 11.82 -7.26 -17.52
N LEU A 734 11.55 -8.56 -17.55
CA LEU A 734 12.35 -9.49 -18.36
C LEU A 734 12.30 -9.18 -19.87
N SER A 735 11.27 -8.47 -20.30
CA SER A 735 11.01 -8.11 -21.70
C SER A 735 11.59 -6.74 -22.09
N GLY A 736 12.19 -5.99 -21.15
CA GLY A 736 12.75 -4.66 -21.38
C GLY A 736 12.32 -3.63 -20.34
N ASP A 737 12.80 -2.41 -20.53
CA ASP A 737 12.46 -1.25 -19.70
C ASP A 737 11.31 -0.48 -20.36
N PHE A 738 10.22 -0.26 -19.61
CA PHE A 738 9.05 0.47 -20.05
C PHE A 738 8.87 1.74 -19.25
N ILE A 739 8.54 2.85 -19.94
CA ILE A 739 8.14 4.09 -19.27
C ILE A 739 6.65 3.97 -18.92
N VAL A 740 6.33 4.11 -17.64
CA VAL A 740 4.97 4.09 -17.11
C VAL A 740 4.64 5.48 -16.61
N VAL A 741 3.50 6.01 -17.03
CA VAL A 741 2.95 7.29 -16.57
C VAL A 741 1.78 7.00 -15.63
N ASN A 742 1.59 7.83 -14.60
CA ASN A 742 0.39 7.83 -13.79
C ASN A 742 -0.83 7.99 -14.72
N ARG A 743 -1.65 6.95 -14.81
CA ARG A 743 -2.78 6.87 -15.75
C ARG A 743 -3.81 7.98 -15.56
N HIS A 744 -4.00 8.41 -14.30
CA HIS A 744 -4.93 9.48 -13.96
C HIS A 744 -4.40 10.82 -14.48
N LEU A 745 -3.12 11.12 -14.22
CA LEU A 745 -2.47 12.33 -14.72
C LEU A 745 -2.47 12.38 -16.25
N LEU A 746 -2.11 11.27 -16.91
CA LEU A 746 -2.08 11.21 -18.37
C LEU A 746 -3.47 11.49 -18.96
N LYS A 747 -4.53 10.90 -18.40
CA LYS A 747 -5.91 11.16 -18.81
C LYS A 747 -6.27 12.62 -18.64
N ASP A 748 -5.97 13.21 -17.48
CA ASP A 748 -6.30 14.61 -17.19
C ASP A 748 -5.55 15.59 -18.10
N LEU A 749 -4.25 15.37 -18.32
CA LEU A 749 -3.47 16.21 -19.22
C LEU A 749 -3.93 16.10 -20.68
N LYS A 750 -4.42 14.94 -21.11
CA LYS A 750 -5.05 14.78 -22.44
C LYS A 750 -6.37 15.49 -22.53
N ASN A 751 -7.23 15.39 -21.51
CA ASN A 751 -8.50 16.11 -21.49
C ASN A 751 -8.33 17.64 -21.50
N LEU A 752 -7.17 18.13 -21.07
CA LEU A 752 -6.80 19.55 -21.10
C LEU A 752 -6.00 19.94 -22.38
N ASP A 753 -5.78 19.02 -23.32
CA ASP A 753 -4.94 19.20 -24.51
C ASP A 753 -3.50 19.65 -24.20
N LEU A 754 -2.99 19.29 -23.01
CA LEU A 754 -1.63 19.66 -22.56
C LEU A 754 -0.59 18.57 -22.82
N TRP A 755 -1.01 17.32 -23.05
CA TRP A 755 -0.07 16.21 -23.18
C TRP A 755 0.71 16.27 -24.49
N SER A 756 2.01 16.31 -24.40
CA SER A 756 2.95 16.33 -25.53
C SER A 756 4.22 15.56 -25.19
N ALA A 757 5.02 15.24 -26.21
CA ALA A 757 6.36 14.65 -26.04
C ALA A 757 7.27 15.55 -25.19
N GLU A 758 7.19 16.86 -25.42
CA GLU A 758 7.95 17.86 -24.68
C GLU A 758 7.54 17.89 -23.19
N LEU A 759 6.23 17.90 -22.88
CA LEU A 759 5.74 17.86 -21.50
C LEU A 759 6.16 16.56 -20.80
N LYS A 760 6.09 15.42 -21.49
CA LYS A 760 6.59 14.14 -20.98
C LYS A 760 8.06 14.26 -20.57
N ASP A 761 8.91 14.83 -21.42
CA ASP A 761 10.33 14.98 -21.16
C ASP A 761 10.60 15.96 -20.01
N PHE A 762 9.81 17.03 -19.88
CA PHE A 762 9.87 17.92 -18.70
C PHE A 762 9.52 17.18 -17.41
N ILE A 763 8.49 16.30 -17.40
CA ILE A 763 8.15 15.51 -16.22
C ILE A 763 9.31 14.54 -15.87
N ILE A 764 9.98 13.95 -16.85
CA ILE A 764 11.17 13.09 -16.63
C ILE A 764 12.33 13.92 -16.05
N LEU A 765 12.60 15.09 -16.61
CA LEU A 765 13.65 16.01 -16.11
C LEU A 765 13.38 16.43 -14.64
N ASN A 766 12.10 16.66 -14.31
CA ASN A 766 11.67 17.00 -12.95
C ASN A 766 11.46 15.75 -12.07
N LYS A 767 12.09 14.63 -12.43
CA LYS A 767 12.09 13.37 -11.65
C LYS A 767 10.68 12.86 -11.32
N GLY A 768 9.73 13.09 -12.23
CA GLY A 768 8.34 12.66 -12.09
C GLY A 768 7.43 13.59 -11.30
N SER A 769 7.93 14.69 -10.76
CA SER A 769 7.12 15.79 -10.22
C SER A 769 6.64 16.71 -11.35
N ILE A 770 5.47 17.31 -11.17
CA ILE A 770 4.92 18.32 -12.10
C ILE A 770 4.89 19.73 -11.49
N GLN A 771 5.43 19.91 -10.29
CA GLN A 771 5.27 21.15 -9.52
C GLN A 771 5.90 22.37 -10.22
N ASN A 772 7.08 22.22 -10.83
CA ASN A 772 7.84 23.30 -11.47
C ASN A 772 7.51 23.51 -12.95
N ILE A 773 6.47 22.86 -13.50
CA ILE A 773 6.11 22.98 -14.92
C ILE A 773 5.02 24.05 -15.07
N LYS A 774 5.34 25.19 -15.67
CA LYS A 774 4.46 26.40 -15.73
C LYS A 774 3.15 26.14 -16.49
N THR A 775 3.18 25.35 -17.53
CA THR A 775 2.02 25.09 -18.39
C THR A 775 0.92 24.26 -17.72
N ILE A 776 1.24 23.57 -16.61
CA ILE A 776 0.28 22.72 -15.89
C ILE A 776 -0.53 23.57 -14.91
N PRO A 777 -1.87 23.48 -14.97
CA PRO A 777 -2.76 24.23 -14.06
C PRO A 777 -2.53 23.90 -12.59
N LYS A 778 -2.76 24.86 -11.72
CA LYS A 778 -2.53 24.75 -10.26
C LYS A 778 -3.31 23.60 -9.63
N LEU A 779 -4.58 23.38 -10.03
CA LEU A 779 -5.39 22.27 -9.55
C LEU A 779 -4.73 20.92 -9.83
N ILE A 780 -4.20 20.72 -11.03
CA ILE A 780 -3.50 19.48 -11.42
C ILE A 780 -2.24 19.30 -10.59
N LYS A 781 -1.45 20.36 -10.40
CA LYS A 781 -0.25 20.31 -9.55
C LYS A 781 -0.58 19.88 -8.12
N GLU A 782 -1.65 20.39 -7.53
CA GLU A 782 -2.07 20.08 -6.18
C GLU A 782 -2.53 18.61 -6.03
N ILE A 783 -3.29 18.08 -7.00
CA ILE A 783 -3.80 16.70 -6.98
C ILE A 783 -2.67 15.68 -7.18
N TYR A 784 -1.71 15.96 -8.05
CA TYR A 784 -0.67 15.01 -8.45
C TYR A 784 0.69 15.26 -7.80
N LYS A 785 0.70 15.80 -6.58
CA LYS A 785 1.91 15.85 -5.75
C LYS A 785 2.45 14.44 -5.54
N THR A 786 3.76 14.30 -5.73
CA THR A 786 4.46 13.05 -5.39
C THR A 786 4.81 13.02 -3.90
N SER A 787 5.24 11.87 -3.40
CA SER A 787 5.70 11.72 -2.00
C SER A 787 6.85 12.68 -1.64
N TRP A 788 7.60 13.16 -2.64
CA TRP A 788 8.70 14.11 -2.48
C TRP A 788 8.23 15.57 -2.39
N ASP A 789 7.07 15.85 -3.02
CA ASP A 789 6.46 17.19 -3.01
C ASP A 789 5.61 17.44 -1.76
N LEU A 790 5.22 16.36 -1.06
CA LEU A 790 4.38 16.41 0.13
C LEU A 790 5.20 16.69 1.40
N SER A 791 4.60 17.47 2.31
CA SER A 791 5.11 17.55 3.67
C SER A 791 4.97 16.20 4.37
N GLN A 792 6.06 15.68 4.94
CA GLN A 792 6.00 14.42 5.68
C GLN A 792 5.12 14.52 6.93
N LYS A 793 4.90 15.73 7.42
CA LYS A 793 3.93 16.01 8.49
C LYS A 793 2.53 15.52 8.09
N SER A 794 2.09 15.77 6.84
CA SER A 794 0.77 15.33 6.37
C SER A 794 0.62 13.81 6.32
N LEU A 795 1.70 13.07 5.99
CA LEU A 795 1.70 11.61 6.02
C LEU A 795 1.57 11.09 7.45
N ILE A 796 2.30 11.69 8.39
CA ILE A 796 2.25 11.35 9.82
C ILE A 796 0.88 11.68 10.41
N ASP A 797 0.28 12.82 10.07
CA ASP A 797 -1.06 13.21 10.51
C ASP A 797 -2.11 12.21 10.03
N GLN A 798 -2.11 11.87 8.74
CA GLN A 798 -3.03 10.86 8.20
C GLN A 798 -2.79 9.46 8.81
N ALA A 799 -1.54 9.12 9.12
CA ALA A 799 -1.23 7.87 9.82
C ALA A 799 -1.80 7.83 11.24
N ALA A 800 -1.78 8.96 11.96
CA ALA A 800 -2.42 9.08 13.26
C ALA A 800 -3.96 9.04 13.14
N ASP A 801 -4.52 9.75 12.18
CA ASP A 801 -5.97 9.82 11.94
C ASP A 801 -6.60 8.44 11.69
N ARG A 802 -5.99 7.60 10.84
CA ARG A 802 -6.46 6.21 10.66
C ARG A 802 -5.98 5.27 11.77
N GLY A 803 -4.88 5.61 12.46
CA GLY A 803 -4.30 4.82 13.55
C GLY A 803 -5.28 4.51 14.67
N VAL A 804 -6.26 5.38 14.91
CA VAL A 804 -7.33 5.19 15.90
C VAL A 804 -8.26 4.01 15.57
N TYR A 805 -8.22 3.48 14.34
CA TYR A 805 -8.96 2.28 13.92
C TYR A 805 -8.05 1.09 13.59
N VAL A 806 -6.73 1.28 13.58
CA VAL A 806 -5.77 0.24 13.27
C VAL A 806 -5.28 -0.42 14.55
N CYS A 807 -5.87 -1.56 14.90
CA CYS A 807 -5.58 -2.25 16.16
C CYS A 807 -4.16 -2.85 16.22
N GLN A 808 -3.57 -3.24 15.10
CA GLN A 808 -2.16 -3.58 15.00
C GLN A 808 -1.34 -2.30 14.68
N SER A 809 -0.60 -2.25 13.58
CA SER A 809 0.10 -1.06 13.11
C SER A 809 0.01 -0.91 11.59
N GLN A 810 0.84 -0.07 11.02
CA GLN A 810 0.86 0.24 9.59
C GLN A 810 2.30 0.40 9.09
N SER A 811 2.57 -0.05 7.87
CA SER A 811 3.87 0.08 7.22
C SER A 811 4.05 1.50 6.68
N LEU A 812 4.46 2.43 7.55
CA LEU A 812 4.59 3.85 7.24
C LEU A 812 5.98 4.16 6.68
N ASN A 813 6.10 4.41 5.37
CA ASN A 813 7.31 4.96 4.77
C ASN A 813 7.36 6.47 4.94
N LEU A 814 8.57 7.01 5.14
CA LEU A 814 8.85 8.44 5.13
C LEU A 814 9.83 8.76 4.00
N PHE A 815 9.67 9.95 3.38
CA PHE A 815 10.35 10.32 2.15
C PHE A 815 11.15 11.61 2.35
N GLN A 816 12.44 11.57 2.08
CA GLN A 816 13.32 12.76 2.10
C GLN A 816 14.26 12.72 0.90
N GLU A 817 14.18 13.72 0.01
CA GLU A 817 15.11 13.82 -1.12
C GLU A 817 16.53 14.07 -0.59
N ASP A 818 16.68 15.07 0.27
CA ASP A 818 17.94 15.44 0.95
C ASP A 818 17.76 15.27 2.47
N PRO A 819 18.00 14.06 3.01
CA PRO A 819 17.82 13.80 4.42
C PRO A 819 18.87 14.51 5.27
N SER A 820 18.43 15.16 6.33
CA SER A 820 19.32 15.74 7.35
C SER A 820 18.92 15.26 8.74
N VAL A 821 19.91 15.19 9.63
CA VAL A 821 19.67 14.78 11.03
C VAL A 821 18.59 15.63 11.69
N LYS A 822 18.58 16.95 11.44
CA LYS A 822 17.59 17.87 12.00
C LYS A 822 16.17 17.57 11.51
N LYS A 823 15.98 17.38 10.19
CA LYS A 823 14.67 17.08 9.59
C LYS A 823 14.13 15.74 10.10
N LEU A 824 14.96 14.68 10.06
CA LEU A 824 14.56 13.34 10.51
C LEU A 824 14.25 13.32 12.00
N SER A 825 15.07 13.94 12.84
CA SER A 825 14.79 14.04 14.26
C SER A 825 13.44 14.72 14.53
N SER A 826 13.15 15.84 13.84
CA SER A 826 11.86 16.53 13.96
C SER A 826 10.69 15.64 13.55
N MET A 827 10.80 14.91 12.45
CA MET A 827 9.77 13.97 11.97
C MET A 827 9.51 12.83 12.98
N HIS A 828 10.56 12.20 13.50
CA HIS A 828 10.43 11.12 14.48
C HIS A 828 9.83 11.60 15.80
N PHE A 829 10.24 12.76 16.31
CA PHE A 829 9.63 13.36 17.48
C PHE A 829 8.16 13.73 17.24
N TYR A 830 7.83 14.18 16.04
CA TYR A 830 6.44 14.46 15.68
C TYR A 830 5.59 13.19 15.65
N ALA A 831 6.07 12.12 15.03
CA ALA A 831 5.41 10.83 14.98
C ALA A 831 5.20 10.22 16.38
N TRP A 832 6.22 10.31 17.24
CA TRP A 832 6.14 9.88 18.64
C TRP A 832 5.08 10.68 19.42
N LYS A 833 5.10 12.01 19.32
CA LYS A 833 4.12 12.89 20.01
C LYS A 833 2.70 12.70 19.48
N LYS A 834 2.52 12.29 18.23
CA LYS A 834 1.22 11.90 17.66
C LYS A 834 0.74 10.52 18.17
N GLY A 835 1.57 9.81 18.91
CA GLY A 835 1.22 8.52 19.52
C GLY A 835 1.21 7.35 18.52
N LEU A 836 1.92 7.44 17.40
CA LEU A 836 2.04 6.35 16.45
C LEU A 836 2.71 5.13 17.10
N LYS A 837 2.29 3.92 16.73
CA LYS A 837 2.93 2.66 17.12
C LYS A 837 4.18 2.42 16.28
N THR A 838 4.08 2.50 14.95
CA THR A 838 5.21 2.52 14.01
C THR A 838 5.48 3.94 13.59
N GLY A 839 6.65 4.47 13.93
CA GLY A 839 7.08 5.82 13.55
C GLY A 839 7.66 5.88 12.14
N MET A 840 8.32 4.80 11.70
CA MET A 840 8.87 4.69 10.36
C MET A 840 9.18 3.24 10.00
N TYR A 841 8.73 2.80 8.82
CA TYR A 841 9.16 1.56 8.18
C TYR A 841 10.48 1.83 7.44
N TYR A 842 10.48 2.34 6.21
CA TYR A 842 11.70 2.79 5.53
C TYR A 842 11.81 4.31 5.48
N LEU A 843 13.03 4.80 5.64
CA LEU A 843 13.39 6.10 5.08
C LEU A 843 13.70 5.92 3.60
N ARG A 844 12.87 6.51 2.76
CA ARG A 844 13.07 6.55 1.31
C ARG A 844 13.86 7.81 0.96
N THR A 845 15.00 7.63 0.28
CA THR A 845 15.83 8.71 -0.24
C THR A 845 15.92 8.58 -1.75
N ARG A 846 16.11 9.70 -2.47
CA ARG A 846 16.34 9.64 -3.91
C ARG A 846 17.80 9.31 -4.20
N PRO A 847 18.09 8.41 -5.18
CA PRO A 847 19.45 8.21 -5.66
C PRO A 847 19.99 9.51 -6.31
N ALA A 848 21.27 9.81 -6.10
CA ALA A 848 21.93 11.01 -6.64
C ALA A 848 21.96 11.03 -8.19
N THR A 849 21.86 9.88 -8.86
CA THR A 849 21.88 9.75 -10.32
C THR A 849 20.65 8.98 -10.82
N THR A 850 19.89 9.61 -11.71
CA THR A 850 18.79 8.96 -12.45
C THR A 850 19.26 8.63 -13.85
N ALA A 851 19.28 7.33 -14.21
CA ALA A 851 19.70 6.82 -15.52
C ALA A 851 18.83 7.30 -16.71
N GLN A 852 17.68 7.91 -16.44
CA GLN A 852 16.71 8.32 -17.48
C GLN A 852 17.01 9.64 -18.17
N GLN A 853 17.93 10.44 -17.66
CA GLN A 853 18.20 11.78 -18.20
C GLN A 853 19.10 11.79 -19.44
N PHE A 854 19.69 10.67 -19.82
CA PHE A 854 20.65 10.59 -20.94
C PHE A 854 20.02 10.58 -22.33
N THR A 855 18.70 10.37 -22.44
CA THR A 855 17.95 10.29 -23.71
C THR A 855 17.23 11.58 -24.07
N ILE A 856 17.35 12.64 -23.26
CA ILE A 856 16.62 13.91 -23.45
C ILE A 856 17.50 14.89 -24.24
N ASP A 857 16.87 15.61 -25.17
CA ASP A 857 17.50 16.66 -25.98
C ASP A 857 18.24 17.69 -25.10
N PRO A 858 19.53 17.98 -25.34
CA PRO A 858 20.30 18.94 -24.58
C PRO A 858 19.71 20.36 -24.58
N GLU A 859 19.07 20.79 -25.68
CA GLU A 859 18.44 22.12 -25.75
C GLU A 859 17.19 22.18 -24.86
N LEU A 860 16.41 21.12 -24.84
CA LEU A 860 15.24 20.99 -23.96
C LEU A 860 15.65 21.03 -22.47
N ARG A 861 16.74 20.35 -22.15
CA ARG A 861 17.32 20.35 -20.80
C ARG A 861 17.80 21.74 -20.36
N LYS A 862 18.43 22.49 -21.27
CA LYS A 862 18.89 23.85 -21.00
C LYS A 862 17.71 24.78 -20.75
N ARG A 863 16.67 24.72 -21.57
CA ARG A 863 15.46 25.51 -21.43
C ARG A 863 14.73 25.21 -20.11
N PHE A 864 14.60 23.95 -19.71
CA PHE A 864 14.04 23.56 -18.43
C PHE A 864 14.82 24.13 -17.23
N LEU A 865 16.15 24.09 -17.30
CA LEU A 865 17.01 24.66 -16.25
C LEU A 865 16.88 26.17 -16.16
N GLU A 866 16.78 26.88 -17.26
CA GLU A 866 16.56 28.31 -17.31
C GLU A 866 15.19 28.70 -16.73
N GLU A 867 14.15 27.97 -17.05
CA GLU A 867 12.80 28.18 -16.53
C GLU A 867 12.71 27.89 -15.01
N SER A 868 13.40 26.86 -14.52
CA SER A 868 13.42 26.50 -13.11
C SER A 868 14.27 27.41 -12.23
N LEU A 869 15.30 28.06 -12.79
CA LEU A 869 16.12 29.09 -12.10
C LEU A 869 15.35 30.39 -11.97
N ALA A 870 14.60 30.82 -12.98
CA ALA A 870 13.78 32.02 -12.94
C ALA A 870 12.67 31.98 -11.85
N GLU A 871 12.23 30.81 -11.41
CA GLU A 871 11.30 30.66 -10.28
C GLU A 871 11.96 30.81 -8.91
N LYS A 872 13.25 30.44 -8.76
CA LYS A 872 13.97 30.55 -7.50
C LYS A 872 14.31 31.99 -7.16
N ASP A 873 14.55 32.84 -8.16
CA ASP A 873 14.86 34.25 -7.98
C ASP A 873 13.63 35.12 -7.66
N GLY A 874 12.41 34.59 -7.86
CA GLY A 874 11.14 35.26 -7.56
C GLY A 874 10.56 34.98 -6.15
N VAL A 875 11.14 34.06 -5.40
CA VAL A 875 10.66 33.72 -4.05
C VAL A 875 11.41 34.55 -3.01
N CYS A 876 10.73 35.52 -2.46
CA CYS A 876 11.26 36.36 -1.38
C CYS A 876 11.59 35.50 -0.15
N GLU A 877 12.87 35.39 0.23
CA GLU A 877 13.33 34.64 1.41
C GLU A 877 12.80 35.17 2.75
N SER A 878 12.14 36.32 2.76
CA SER A 878 11.62 36.95 3.98
C SER A 878 10.25 36.43 4.45
N CYS A 879 9.54 35.58 3.67
CA CYS A 879 8.21 35.05 4.02
C CYS A 879 8.19 33.55 4.43
N SER A 880 9.35 32.93 4.61
CA SER A 880 9.48 31.50 4.98
C SER A 880 10.18 31.24 6.32
N ALA A 881 9.95 32.12 7.31
CA ALA A 881 10.41 31.94 8.70
C ALA A 881 9.30 31.35 9.57
#